data_04ae514179f1eca2465b2535cb27deab
#
_entry.id   04ae514179f1eca2465b2535cb27deab
#
_cell.length_a   1.000
_cell.length_b   1.000
_cell.length_c   1.000
_cell.angle_alpha   90.00
_cell.angle_beta   90.00
_cell.angle_gamma   90.00
#
_symmetry.space_group_name_H-M   'P 1'
#
loop_
_entity.id
_entity.type
_entity.pdbx_description
1 polymer ?
#
loop_
_entity_poly.entity_id
_entity_poly.type
_entity_poly.pdbx_seq_one_letter_code
_entity_poly.pdbx_strand_id
1 'polypeptide(L)'
;REATMANTDVKLEKCWPFKSICPIPLNILMDNASKSEDEFIDDCIKEYSDYIIGCPELENILKEKIDQYKKGLKALYGSVHDIENTVVPFSLLGQQVIEAESENEDKTEETNLEILFRRIASGGTPITQAELSYSAIKVYWPDIQPKCETIAESCMPAYSLAILAFRLYLIEKEKKWIAGLSINQIRQLSDNLKDKESINKLFNGLEDRVKSVNEWLSGEPFGVPNVLRTDLAKNYSDIYLLLLWIKETKFAKNNEGVGKYLTALAFFIKWFTKDPSACVREIFYQCQNVVDKNHILGGIYDYYACYEKGRMAFPCDPDILRKLISDSDFVIRWNQSYLQGKKYSNVWDIIRQDPWSQPDFLIYAEREHFNKVFRNFDPAKSDMWENHNRPWDYDHIIPLNWFQGRQTGDWRWFGREWINVVGNFSAIPFEENRSKRDRDDWSYYKQNEDKLLIDKRLYSLEANTRFYEKPSKKFATITFDRTIKIYEQVYSLVREVFQTQSVSEDSFVFKRKKLFSEIKKKLQTKSYNDLFVGYVGMEGLQYPVENEQDWANCWLSCGINLKDRFVAVSVAGNKEGNTIEVGVRRHPKQNSINDVDVWYFRNKNNDELCDLSLSNNNLLSSELCDKIVGKIEEFYKDYLVEYEVVLNNEDKS
;
A
#
# COMPACT_ATOMS: atom_id res chain seq x y z
N ARG A 1 -6.15 19.16 -26.55
CA ARG A 1 -6.13 19.79 -27.88
C ARG A 1 -4.82 19.47 -28.61
N GLU A 2 -3.66 19.80 -28.07
CA GLU A 2 -2.35 19.53 -28.68
C GLU A 2 -2.04 18.01 -28.76
N ALA A 3 -2.41 17.24 -27.76
CA ALA A 3 -2.18 15.79 -27.73
C ALA A 3 -2.99 15.03 -28.81
N THR A 4 -4.18 15.53 -29.14
CA THR A 4 -5.04 14.89 -30.17
C THR A 4 -4.57 15.21 -31.58
N MET A 5 -3.87 16.32 -31.76
CA MET A 5 -3.40 16.81 -33.06
C MET A 5 -2.05 16.25 -33.51
N ALA A 6 -1.28 15.68 -32.59
CA ALA A 6 0.07 15.13 -32.91
C ALA A 6 0.05 13.79 -33.69
N ASN A 7 -1.13 13.19 -33.92
CA ASN A 7 -1.24 11.85 -34.48
C ASN A 7 -1.92 11.85 -35.85
N THR A 8 -1.14 11.96 -36.89
CA THR A 8 -1.57 12.15 -38.31
C THR A 8 -2.33 10.96 -38.92
N ASP A 9 -2.39 9.82 -38.28
CA ASP A 9 -3.00 8.59 -38.85
C ASP A 9 -4.42 8.30 -38.32
N VAL A 10 -4.92 9.08 -37.35
CA VAL A 10 -6.27 8.88 -36.80
C VAL A 10 -7.18 9.99 -37.28
N LYS A 11 -8.21 9.64 -38.04
CA LYS A 11 -9.25 10.59 -38.44
C LYS A 11 -9.93 11.14 -37.20
N LEU A 12 -9.80 12.45 -36.94
CA LEU A 12 -10.36 13.12 -35.76
C LEU A 12 -11.87 12.87 -35.58
N GLU A 13 -12.60 12.75 -36.66
CA GLU A 13 -14.03 12.41 -36.65
C GLU A 13 -14.39 11.11 -35.94
N LYS A 14 -13.39 10.19 -35.75
CA LYS A 14 -13.54 8.90 -35.07
C LYS A 14 -13.09 8.95 -33.61
N CYS A 15 -12.49 10.04 -33.19
CA CYS A 15 -11.98 10.23 -31.84
C CYS A 15 -13.02 10.91 -30.95
N TRP A 16 -13.04 10.58 -29.67
CA TRP A 16 -13.75 11.39 -28.70
C TRP A 16 -12.98 12.69 -28.46
N PRO A 17 -13.63 13.87 -28.33
CA PRO A 17 -15.10 14.09 -28.34
C PRO A 17 -15.73 14.21 -29.74
N PHE A 18 -14.95 14.29 -30.81
CA PHE A 18 -15.43 14.65 -32.16
C PHE A 18 -16.33 13.60 -32.83
N LYS A 19 -16.31 12.37 -32.33
CA LYS A 19 -17.27 11.32 -32.72
C LYS A 19 -18.64 11.48 -32.07
N SER A 20 -18.79 12.34 -31.07
CA SER A 20 -20.06 12.61 -30.40
C SER A 20 -21.02 13.41 -31.27
N ILE A 21 -22.28 13.45 -30.85
CA ILE A 21 -23.34 14.19 -31.56
C ILE A 21 -23.07 15.73 -31.48
N CYS A 22 -22.49 16.15 -30.36
CA CYS A 22 -22.17 17.55 -30.11
C CYS A 22 -20.81 17.65 -29.37
N PRO A 23 -19.70 17.86 -30.09
CA PRO A 23 -18.36 17.98 -29.50
C PRO A 23 -18.02 19.37 -28.97
N ILE A 24 -19.02 20.23 -28.78
CA ILE A 24 -18.84 21.60 -28.31
C ILE A 24 -18.47 21.61 -26.84
N PRO A 25 -17.45 22.36 -26.39
CA PRO A 25 -17.05 22.47 -24.99
C PRO A 25 -18.19 22.93 -24.08
N LEU A 26 -18.26 22.38 -22.88
CA LEU A 26 -19.34 22.66 -21.92
C LEU A 26 -19.41 24.15 -21.53
N ASN A 27 -18.28 24.84 -21.42
CA ASN A 27 -18.28 26.28 -21.14
C ASN A 27 -19.02 27.08 -22.19
N ILE A 28 -18.86 26.79 -23.50
CA ILE A 28 -19.62 27.45 -24.58
C ILE A 28 -21.13 27.19 -24.41
N LEU A 29 -21.51 25.98 -24.00
CA LEU A 29 -22.92 25.67 -23.77
C LEU A 29 -23.47 26.46 -22.57
N MET A 30 -22.72 26.53 -21.48
CA MET A 30 -23.16 27.20 -20.26
C MET A 30 -23.18 28.75 -20.43
N ASP A 31 -22.21 29.34 -21.14
CA ASP A 31 -22.16 30.76 -21.39
C ASP A 31 -23.35 31.25 -22.23
N ASN A 32 -24.01 30.35 -22.97
CA ASN A 32 -25.17 30.63 -23.78
C ASN A 32 -26.50 30.09 -23.21
N ALA A 33 -26.47 29.46 -22.03
CA ALA A 33 -27.61 28.74 -21.45
C ALA A 33 -28.87 29.59 -21.20
N SER A 34 -28.71 30.88 -20.92
CA SER A 34 -29.82 31.84 -20.65
C SER A 34 -30.54 32.34 -21.92
N LYS A 35 -30.02 32.02 -23.11
CA LYS A 35 -30.57 32.50 -24.39
C LYS A 35 -31.77 31.66 -24.85
N SER A 36 -32.53 32.22 -25.83
CA SER A 36 -33.57 31.41 -26.48
C SER A 36 -32.97 30.24 -27.27
N GLU A 37 -33.76 29.18 -27.55
CA GLU A 37 -33.27 27.95 -28.22
C GLU A 37 -32.55 28.26 -29.54
N ASP A 38 -33.10 29.18 -30.37
CA ASP A 38 -32.48 29.52 -31.65
C ASP A 38 -31.20 30.31 -31.47
N GLU A 39 -31.17 31.30 -30.59
CA GLU A 39 -29.97 32.06 -30.24
C GLU A 39 -28.88 31.19 -29.62
N PHE A 40 -29.27 30.29 -28.71
CA PHE A 40 -28.36 29.30 -28.11
C PHE A 40 -27.64 28.47 -29.17
N ILE A 41 -28.40 27.92 -30.13
CA ILE A 41 -27.85 27.07 -31.19
C ILE A 41 -26.88 27.88 -32.07
N ASP A 42 -27.28 29.06 -32.51
CA ASP A 42 -26.49 29.85 -33.44
C ASP A 42 -25.22 30.41 -32.76
N ASP A 43 -25.32 30.93 -31.55
CA ASP A 43 -24.18 31.44 -30.80
C ASP A 43 -23.20 30.36 -30.36
N CYS A 44 -23.69 29.19 -29.90
CA CYS A 44 -22.81 28.05 -29.61
C CYS A 44 -22.02 27.57 -30.83
N ILE A 45 -22.65 27.54 -32.02
CA ILE A 45 -21.96 27.18 -33.26
C ILE A 45 -20.94 28.25 -33.65
N LYS A 46 -21.29 29.52 -33.53
CA LYS A 46 -20.39 30.67 -33.82
C LYS A 46 -19.17 30.60 -32.89
N GLU A 47 -19.37 30.56 -31.59
CA GLU A 47 -18.28 30.50 -30.61
C GLU A 47 -17.42 29.25 -30.76
N TYR A 48 -18.04 28.11 -31.09
CA TYR A 48 -17.28 26.89 -31.39
C TYR A 48 -16.47 27.04 -32.68
N SER A 49 -17.02 27.66 -33.70
CA SER A 49 -16.27 27.98 -34.92
C SER A 49 -15.04 28.87 -34.62
N ASP A 50 -15.22 29.91 -33.80
CA ASP A 50 -14.13 30.79 -33.36
C ASP A 50 -13.10 30.02 -32.52
N TYR A 51 -13.54 29.09 -31.67
CA TYR A 51 -12.70 28.25 -30.84
C TYR A 51 -11.78 27.31 -31.64
N ILE A 52 -12.22 26.82 -32.80
CA ILE A 52 -11.47 25.89 -33.65
C ILE A 52 -10.69 26.57 -34.78
N ILE A 53 -10.72 27.90 -34.87
CA ILE A 53 -9.94 28.68 -35.88
C ILE A 53 -8.46 28.23 -35.88
N GLY A 54 -7.93 27.99 -37.06
CA GLY A 54 -6.55 27.52 -37.25
C GLY A 54 -6.39 26.01 -37.17
N CYS A 55 -7.51 25.27 -37.12
CA CYS A 55 -7.52 23.80 -37.21
C CYS A 55 -8.38 23.38 -38.44
N PRO A 56 -7.80 23.32 -39.65
CA PRO A 56 -8.56 23.06 -40.88
C PRO A 56 -9.37 21.77 -40.86
N GLU A 57 -8.91 20.76 -40.16
CA GLU A 57 -9.59 19.47 -40.05
C GLU A 57 -10.89 19.59 -39.22
N LEU A 58 -10.86 20.32 -38.10
CA LEU A 58 -12.05 20.57 -37.28
C LEU A 58 -13.02 21.53 -37.98
N GLU A 59 -12.50 22.53 -38.68
CA GLU A 59 -13.34 23.45 -39.49
C GLU A 59 -14.08 22.69 -40.58
N ASN A 60 -13.44 21.72 -41.25
CA ASN A 60 -14.08 20.87 -42.25
C ASN A 60 -15.13 19.94 -41.64
N ILE A 61 -14.82 19.33 -40.50
CA ILE A 61 -15.76 18.47 -39.76
C ILE A 61 -17.01 19.28 -39.35
N LEU A 62 -16.82 20.48 -38.85
CA LEU A 62 -17.93 21.36 -38.48
C LEU A 62 -18.82 21.68 -39.69
N LYS A 63 -18.24 22.05 -40.84
CA LYS A 63 -18.96 22.32 -42.06
C LYS A 63 -19.75 21.11 -42.58
N GLU A 64 -19.14 19.95 -42.56
CA GLU A 64 -19.77 18.69 -43.03
C GLU A 64 -20.91 18.20 -42.11
N LYS A 65 -20.82 18.46 -40.81
CA LYS A 65 -21.74 17.96 -39.80
C LYS A 65 -22.60 19.04 -39.15
N ILE A 66 -22.70 20.21 -39.73
CA ILE A 66 -23.39 21.37 -39.12
C ILE A 66 -24.82 21.06 -38.70
N ASP A 67 -25.58 20.34 -39.52
CA ASP A 67 -26.96 19.96 -39.21
C ASP A 67 -27.04 18.95 -38.05
N GLN A 68 -26.07 18.06 -37.97
CA GLN A 68 -25.96 17.12 -36.85
C GLN A 68 -25.67 17.86 -35.54
N TYR A 69 -24.79 18.86 -35.58
CA TYR A 69 -24.45 19.64 -34.40
C TYR A 69 -25.61 20.52 -33.95
N LYS A 70 -26.31 21.17 -34.88
CA LYS A 70 -27.57 21.90 -34.60
C LYS A 70 -28.62 20.99 -33.93
N LYS A 71 -28.80 19.78 -34.45
CA LYS A 71 -29.70 18.78 -33.85
C LYS A 71 -29.26 18.35 -32.46
N GLY A 72 -27.95 18.18 -32.23
CA GLY A 72 -27.37 17.87 -30.93
C GLY A 72 -27.58 18.98 -29.91
N LEU A 73 -27.33 20.24 -30.32
CA LEU A 73 -27.56 21.42 -29.49
C LEU A 73 -29.03 21.59 -29.10
N LYS A 74 -29.93 21.39 -30.07
CA LYS A 74 -31.37 21.42 -29.79
C LYS A 74 -31.79 20.38 -28.77
N ALA A 75 -31.24 19.15 -28.83
CA ALA A 75 -31.52 18.10 -27.87
C ALA A 75 -30.92 18.39 -26.48
N LEU A 76 -29.84 19.17 -26.39
CA LEU A 76 -29.19 19.53 -25.14
C LEU A 76 -29.76 20.79 -24.50
N TYR A 77 -30.40 21.65 -25.29
CA TYR A 77 -30.88 22.97 -24.85
C TYR A 77 -31.69 22.93 -23.56
N GLY A 78 -32.72 22.09 -23.51
CA GLY A 78 -33.56 21.97 -22.31
C GLY A 78 -32.75 21.61 -21.08
N SER A 79 -31.85 20.63 -21.19
CA SER A 79 -31.01 20.21 -20.06
C SER A 79 -30.04 21.27 -19.60
N VAL A 80 -29.43 22.07 -20.54
CA VAL A 80 -28.49 23.14 -20.22
C VAL A 80 -29.24 24.31 -19.57
N HIS A 81 -30.39 24.67 -20.13
CA HIS A 81 -31.26 25.72 -19.60
C HIS A 81 -31.81 25.38 -18.21
N ASP A 82 -32.21 24.13 -17.99
CA ASP A 82 -32.69 23.64 -16.68
C ASP A 82 -31.58 23.68 -15.63
N ILE A 83 -30.33 23.42 -15.99
CA ILE A 83 -29.19 23.51 -15.06
C ILE A 83 -29.03 24.98 -14.60
N GLU A 84 -29.08 25.96 -15.54
CA GLU A 84 -28.93 27.37 -15.17
C GLU A 84 -30.08 27.87 -14.30
N ASN A 85 -31.31 27.43 -14.59
CA ASN A 85 -32.49 27.82 -13.86
C ASN A 85 -32.80 26.94 -12.63
N THR A 86 -31.95 25.94 -12.33
CA THR A 86 -32.13 25.09 -11.17
C THR A 86 -31.96 25.90 -9.90
N VAL A 87 -33.04 26.04 -9.14
CA VAL A 87 -32.99 26.65 -7.80
C VAL A 87 -32.41 25.64 -6.82
N VAL A 88 -31.20 25.89 -6.37
CA VAL A 88 -30.59 25.12 -5.29
C VAL A 88 -31.19 25.65 -3.99
N PRO A 89 -32.00 24.85 -3.25
CA PRO A 89 -32.52 25.28 -1.97
C PRO A 89 -31.35 25.46 -0.98
N PHE A 90 -31.24 26.65 -0.44
CA PHE A 90 -30.22 27.02 0.53
C PHE A 90 -30.88 27.11 1.92
N SER A 91 -30.46 26.27 2.86
CA SER A 91 -30.90 26.34 4.23
C SER A 91 -29.76 26.78 5.12
N LEU A 92 -29.92 27.91 5.79
CA LEU A 92 -29.00 28.32 6.85
C LEU A 92 -29.25 27.43 8.07
N LEU A 93 -28.24 26.70 8.49
CA LEU A 93 -28.28 25.99 9.78
C LEU A 93 -28.08 27.00 10.91
N GLY A 94 -29.02 27.05 11.82
CA GLY A 94 -28.86 27.88 13.03
C GLY A 94 -27.68 27.37 13.86
N GLN A 95 -26.99 28.27 14.54
CA GLN A 95 -25.86 27.97 15.43
C GLN A 95 -26.22 26.90 16.47
N GLN A 96 -27.48 26.86 16.88
CA GLN A 96 -28.05 25.84 17.79
C GLN A 96 -27.95 24.40 17.24
N VAL A 97 -27.98 24.19 15.91
CA VAL A 97 -27.82 22.83 15.33
C VAL A 97 -26.38 22.39 15.39
N ILE A 98 -25.46 23.35 15.33
CA ILE A 98 -24.00 23.11 15.36
C ILE A 98 -23.53 22.95 16.81
N GLU A 99 -24.12 23.71 17.74
CA GLU A 99 -23.72 23.81 19.14
C GLU A 99 -24.59 22.98 20.10
N ALA A 100 -25.72 22.38 19.65
CA ALA A 100 -26.56 21.58 20.48
C ALA A 100 -25.77 20.38 21.05
N GLU A 101 -25.37 20.52 22.30
CA GLU A 101 -24.90 19.41 23.12
C GLU A 101 -26.02 18.36 23.18
N SER A 102 -25.66 17.09 23.05
CA SER A 102 -26.58 16.04 23.45
C SER A 102 -26.90 16.24 24.91
N GLU A 103 -28.17 16.39 25.28
CA GLU A 103 -28.62 16.50 26.66
C GLU A 103 -28.28 15.27 27.51
N ASN A 104 -27.71 14.23 26.88
CA ASN A 104 -27.26 13.03 27.56
C ASN A 104 -25.76 13.09 27.83
N GLU A 105 -25.38 12.90 29.08
CA GLU A 105 -24.01 12.82 29.57
C GLU A 105 -23.23 11.63 28.98
N ASP A 106 -23.87 10.77 28.19
CA ASP A 106 -23.23 9.65 27.49
C ASP A 106 -22.52 10.14 26.22
N LYS A 107 -21.21 10.35 26.33
CA LYS A 107 -20.29 10.85 25.29
C LYS A 107 -20.15 9.94 24.06
N THR A 108 -20.97 8.93 23.91
CA THR A 108 -20.96 7.95 22.79
C THR A 108 -21.99 8.25 21.72
N GLU A 109 -22.92 9.19 21.93
CA GLU A 109 -23.93 9.55 20.93
C GLU A 109 -23.39 10.53 19.88
N GLU A 110 -23.77 10.27 18.62
CA GLU A 110 -23.45 11.13 17.50
C GLU A 110 -24.07 12.52 17.67
N THR A 111 -23.32 13.54 17.29
CA THR A 111 -23.81 14.92 17.35
C THR A 111 -24.89 15.18 16.29
N ASN A 112 -25.74 16.18 16.51
CA ASN A 112 -26.75 16.59 15.52
C ASN A 112 -26.12 16.94 14.17
N LEU A 113 -24.91 17.47 14.17
CA LEU A 113 -24.15 17.77 12.95
C LEU A 113 -23.74 16.49 12.22
N GLU A 114 -23.24 15.46 12.91
CA GLU A 114 -22.92 14.15 12.33
C GLU A 114 -24.15 13.47 11.74
N ILE A 115 -25.26 13.51 12.46
CA ILE A 115 -26.55 12.97 11.99
C ILE A 115 -27.01 13.70 10.72
N LEU A 116 -26.91 15.04 10.69
CA LEU A 116 -27.28 15.85 9.54
C LEU A 116 -26.41 15.50 8.32
N PHE A 117 -25.10 15.52 8.48
CA PHE A 117 -24.17 15.19 7.40
C PHE A 117 -24.36 13.76 6.88
N ARG A 118 -24.59 12.79 7.76
CA ARG A 118 -24.89 11.41 7.34
C ARG A 118 -26.19 11.33 6.55
N ARG A 119 -27.23 12.06 6.94
CA ARG A 119 -28.50 12.12 6.20
C ARG A 119 -28.35 12.77 4.84
N ILE A 120 -27.57 13.83 4.73
CA ILE A 120 -27.26 14.48 3.44
C ILE A 120 -26.43 13.53 2.57
N ALA A 121 -25.41 12.89 3.12
CA ALA A 121 -24.55 11.96 2.40
C ALA A 121 -25.27 10.68 1.97
N SER A 122 -26.30 10.22 2.68
CA SER A 122 -27.09 9.04 2.30
C SER A 122 -27.94 9.24 1.04
N GLY A 123 -28.19 10.49 0.65
CA GLY A 123 -28.96 10.85 -0.55
C GLY A 123 -28.12 11.26 -1.77
N GLY A 124 -26.78 11.29 -1.65
CA GLY A 124 -25.87 11.80 -2.67
C GLY A 124 -24.53 11.05 -2.74
N THR A 125 -23.51 11.74 -3.20
CA THR A 125 -22.13 11.22 -3.19
C THR A 125 -21.67 11.02 -1.74
N PRO A 126 -21.16 9.83 -1.35
CA PRO A 126 -20.70 9.58 0.01
C PRO A 126 -19.57 10.55 0.39
N ILE A 127 -19.75 11.27 1.50
CA ILE A 127 -18.71 12.11 2.07
C ILE A 127 -17.79 11.23 2.90
N THR A 128 -16.48 11.33 2.66
CA THR A 128 -15.49 10.59 3.44
C THR A 128 -15.38 11.15 4.87
N GLN A 129 -14.96 10.31 5.82
CA GLN A 129 -14.70 10.77 7.19
C GLN A 129 -13.66 11.91 7.26
N ALA A 130 -12.70 11.93 6.34
CA ALA A 130 -11.71 13.00 6.23
C ALA A 130 -12.35 14.33 5.82
N GLU A 131 -13.24 14.33 4.85
CA GLU A 131 -13.97 15.53 4.42
C GLU A 131 -14.93 16.04 5.51
N LEU A 132 -15.57 15.14 6.24
CA LEU A 132 -16.40 15.46 7.37
C LEU A 132 -15.59 16.15 8.48
N SER A 133 -14.46 15.56 8.87
CA SER A 133 -13.55 16.14 9.86
C SER A 133 -13.02 17.51 9.43
N TYR A 134 -12.66 17.66 8.15
CA TYR A 134 -12.21 18.96 7.62
C TYR A 134 -13.32 20.02 7.60
N SER A 135 -14.55 19.63 7.30
CA SER A 135 -15.70 20.54 7.37
C SER A 135 -15.93 21.00 8.80
N ALA A 136 -15.84 20.11 9.78
CA ALA A 136 -15.91 20.47 11.19
C ALA A 136 -14.77 21.40 11.62
N ILE A 137 -13.54 21.14 11.17
CA ILE A 137 -12.39 22.03 11.42
C ILE A 137 -12.67 23.45 10.91
N LYS A 138 -13.20 23.59 9.70
CA LYS A 138 -13.51 24.91 9.10
C LYS A 138 -14.60 25.68 9.87
N VAL A 139 -15.51 24.98 10.54
CA VAL A 139 -16.53 25.64 11.40
C VAL A 139 -15.87 26.37 12.54
N TYR A 140 -14.90 25.72 13.21
CA TYR A 140 -14.21 26.32 14.36
C TYR A 140 -13.09 27.29 13.98
N TRP A 141 -12.47 27.08 12.84
CA TRP A 141 -11.36 27.91 12.33
C TRP A 141 -11.55 28.23 10.84
N PRO A 142 -12.43 29.21 10.49
CA PRO A 142 -12.75 29.52 9.09
C PRO A 142 -11.53 29.92 8.25
N ASP A 143 -10.53 30.57 8.86
CA ASP A 143 -9.32 31.07 8.18
C ASP A 143 -8.27 29.97 7.93
N ILE A 144 -8.55 28.70 8.24
CA ILE A 144 -7.56 27.63 8.13
C ILE A 144 -7.34 27.19 6.69
N GLN A 145 -8.37 27.28 5.86
CA GLN A 145 -8.32 26.78 4.49
C GLN A 145 -7.22 27.44 3.65
N PRO A 146 -7.06 28.77 3.56
CA PRO A 146 -5.99 29.39 2.80
C PRO A 146 -4.60 28.99 3.28
N LYS A 147 -4.41 28.80 4.58
CA LYS A 147 -3.13 28.32 5.14
C LYS A 147 -2.83 26.90 4.73
N CYS A 148 -3.82 26.01 4.81
CA CYS A 148 -3.67 24.63 4.37
C CYS A 148 -3.37 24.57 2.88
N GLU A 149 -4.03 25.34 2.05
CA GLU A 149 -3.79 25.43 0.60
C GLU A 149 -2.37 25.88 0.29
N THR A 150 -1.88 26.90 1.00
CA THR A 150 -0.50 27.42 0.81
C THR A 150 0.55 26.37 1.21
N ILE A 151 0.41 25.72 2.36
CA ILE A 151 1.41 24.75 2.85
C ILE A 151 1.32 23.42 2.07
N ALA A 152 0.10 22.98 1.76
CA ALA A 152 -0.12 21.75 1.01
C ALA A 152 0.38 21.82 -0.43
N GLU A 153 0.18 22.97 -1.07
CA GLU A 153 0.55 23.28 -2.46
C GLU A 153 0.42 22.04 -3.38
N SER A 154 1.52 21.56 -3.97
CA SER A 154 1.53 20.38 -4.85
C SER A 154 1.81 19.07 -4.12
N CYS A 155 1.79 19.05 -2.79
CA CYS A 155 2.19 17.90 -2.00
C CYS A 155 1.02 17.00 -1.63
N MET A 156 -0.10 17.61 -1.26
CA MET A 156 -1.31 16.89 -0.81
C MET A 156 -2.55 17.79 -0.86
N PRO A 157 -3.77 17.21 -0.75
CA PRO A 157 -4.98 17.99 -0.58
C PRO A 157 -4.99 18.79 0.73
N ALA A 158 -5.54 20.01 0.71
CA ALA A 158 -5.61 20.87 1.90
C ALA A 158 -6.32 20.21 3.10
N TYR A 159 -7.37 19.42 2.86
CA TYR A 159 -8.05 18.68 3.92
C TYR A 159 -7.16 17.64 4.60
N SER A 160 -6.30 16.96 3.84
CA SER A 160 -5.35 16.02 4.39
C SER A 160 -4.35 16.71 5.31
N LEU A 161 -3.83 17.87 4.90
CA LEU A 161 -2.91 18.65 5.71
C LEU A 161 -3.54 19.12 7.02
N ALA A 162 -4.79 19.62 6.97
CA ALA A 162 -5.49 20.05 8.18
C ALA A 162 -5.63 18.90 9.20
N ILE A 163 -6.04 17.72 8.75
CA ILE A 163 -6.17 16.55 9.61
C ILE A 163 -4.82 16.14 10.20
N LEU A 164 -3.76 16.12 9.39
CA LEU A 164 -2.40 15.80 9.85
C LEU A 164 -1.91 16.79 10.90
N ALA A 165 -2.18 18.08 10.72
CA ALA A 165 -1.78 19.14 11.65
C ALA A 165 -2.37 18.92 13.06
N PHE A 166 -3.67 18.66 13.13
CA PHE A 166 -4.35 18.43 14.41
C PHE A 166 -4.01 17.09 15.04
N ARG A 167 -3.85 16.04 14.24
CA ARG A 167 -3.37 14.75 14.73
C ARG A 167 -1.97 14.87 15.34
N LEU A 168 -1.05 15.55 14.64
CA LEU A 168 0.32 15.78 15.09
C LEU A 168 0.33 16.54 16.43
N TYR A 169 -0.47 17.59 16.54
CA TYR A 169 -0.61 18.34 17.80
C TYR A 169 -1.08 17.46 18.95
N LEU A 170 -2.08 16.62 18.73
CA LEU A 170 -2.57 15.70 19.76
C LEU A 170 -1.52 14.65 20.15
N ILE A 171 -0.83 14.08 19.18
CA ILE A 171 0.25 13.09 19.42
C ILE A 171 1.36 13.71 20.29
N GLU A 172 1.78 14.94 19.99
CA GLU A 172 2.80 15.64 20.74
C GLU A 172 2.36 15.99 22.17
N LYS A 173 1.07 16.32 22.34
CA LYS A 173 0.47 16.67 23.64
C LYS A 173 0.23 15.42 24.49
N GLU A 174 -0.40 14.39 23.94
CA GLU A 174 -0.87 13.22 24.70
C GLU A 174 0.15 12.09 24.78
N LYS A 175 1.21 12.14 23.96
CA LYS A 175 2.22 11.08 23.84
C LYS A 175 1.60 9.72 23.46
N LYS A 176 0.49 9.75 22.70
CA LYS A 176 -0.22 8.58 22.19
C LYS A 176 -0.42 8.72 20.70
N TRP A 177 -0.42 7.60 19.99
CA TRP A 177 -0.76 7.60 18.56
C TRP A 177 -2.25 7.89 18.38
N ILE A 178 -2.55 8.86 17.53
CA ILE A 178 -3.93 9.27 17.19
C ILE A 178 -4.20 8.79 15.77
N ALA A 179 -4.99 7.74 15.62
CA ALA A 179 -5.26 7.11 14.31
C ALA A 179 -6.21 7.95 13.42
N GLY A 180 -7.04 8.80 14.00
CA GLY A 180 -7.96 9.68 13.29
C GLY A 180 -8.44 10.81 14.16
N LEU A 181 -9.20 11.75 13.59
CA LEU A 181 -9.84 12.83 14.31
C LEU A 181 -11.37 12.61 14.34
N SER A 182 -11.92 12.45 15.52
CA SER A 182 -13.36 12.52 15.73
C SER A 182 -13.82 13.98 15.87
N ILE A 183 -15.09 14.24 15.60
CA ILE A 183 -15.68 15.59 15.79
C ILE A 183 -15.58 16.02 17.25
N ASN A 184 -15.75 15.11 18.21
CA ASN A 184 -15.57 15.41 19.63
C ASN A 184 -14.16 15.87 19.97
N GLN A 185 -13.13 15.25 19.38
CA GLN A 185 -11.75 15.72 19.56
C GLN A 185 -11.54 17.09 18.94
N ILE A 186 -12.13 17.37 17.76
CA ILE A 186 -12.07 18.68 17.12
C ILE A 186 -12.72 19.74 18.00
N ARG A 187 -13.88 19.44 18.61
CA ARG A 187 -14.57 20.33 19.57
C ARG A 187 -13.69 20.61 20.79
N GLN A 188 -13.12 19.59 21.41
CA GLN A 188 -12.21 19.77 22.55
C GLN A 188 -10.98 20.58 22.20
N LEU A 189 -10.47 20.42 20.97
CA LEU A 189 -9.38 21.24 20.46
C LEU A 189 -9.78 22.69 20.28
N SER A 190 -11.00 22.98 19.85
CA SER A 190 -11.49 24.36 19.68
C SER A 190 -11.51 25.13 21.02
N ASP A 191 -11.75 24.44 22.12
CA ASP A 191 -11.65 25.04 23.47
C ASP A 191 -10.21 25.37 23.89
N ASN A 192 -9.23 24.58 23.42
CA ASN A 192 -7.82 24.76 23.75
C ASN A 192 -7.08 25.70 22.78
N LEU A 193 -7.56 25.84 21.55
CA LEU A 193 -6.92 26.60 20.46
C LEU A 193 -7.82 27.76 20.01
N LYS A 194 -8.39 28.50 20.98
CA LYS A 194 -9.34 29.62 20.71
C LYS A 194 -8.68 30.84 20.09
N ASP A 195 -7.40 31.06 20.39
CA ASP A 195 -6.72 32.23 19.93
C ASP A 195 -5.99 31.99 18.59
N LYS A 196 -5.97 33.04 17.77
CA LYS A 196 -5.36 33.04 16.45
C LYS A 196 -3.84 32.78 16.49
N GLU A 197 -3.20 33.10 17.61
CA GLU A 197 -1.76 32.93 17.79
C GLU A 197 -1.39 31.46 17.97
N SER A 198 -2.18 30.70 18.72
CA SER A 198 -1.98 29.26 18.94
C SER A 198 -2.13 28.47 17.63
N ILE A 199 -3.13 28.82 16.82
CA ILE A 199 -3.29 28.24 15.48
C ILE A 199 -2.12 28.61 14.56
N ASN A 200 -1.69 29.88 14.57
CA ASN A 200 -0.55 30.28 13.75
C ASN A 200 0.74 29.53 14.15
N LYS A 201 1.01 29.33 15.43
CA LYS A 201 2.16 28.55 15.90
C LYS A 201 2.12 27.11 15.42
N LEU A 202 0.95 26.47 15.43
CA LEU A 202 0.76 25.10 14.93
C LEU A 202 1.14 24.99 13.45
N PHE A 203 0.67 25.92 12.63
CA PHE A 203 0.91 25.88 11.18
C PHE A 203 2.32 26.35 10.78
N ASN A 204 2.91 27.30 11.47
CA ASN A 204 4.27 27.76 11.15
C ASN A 204 5.30 26.64 11.31
N GLY A 205 5.23 25.86 12.39
CA GLY A 205 6.10 24.70 12.55
C GLY A 205 5.81 23.57 11.57
N LEU A 206 4.55 23.44 11.11
CA LEU A 206 4.14 22.42 10.17
C LEU A 206 4.67 22.66 8.75
N GLU A 207 4.74 23.91 8.30
CA GLU A 207 5.27 24.27 6.98
C GLU A 207 6.70 23.76 6.79
N ASP A 208 7.58 24.04 7.76
CA ASP A 208 8.98 23.57 7.73
C ASP A 208 9.07 22.04 7.73
N ARG A 209 8.18 21.35 8.46
CA ARG A 209 8.15 19.89 8.50
C ARG A 209 7.71 19.31 7.16
N VAL A 210 6.63 19.83 6.59
CA VAL A 210 6.10 19.38 5.27
C VAL A 210 7.15 19.62 4.19
N LYS A 211 7.76 20.79 4.14
CA LYS A 211 8.84 21.11 3.21
C LYS A 211 10.00 20.11 3.33
N SER A 212 10.49 19.89 4.55
CA SER A 212 11.60 18.95 4.77
C SER A 212 11.26 17.53 4.39
N VAL A 213 10.05 17.03 4.73
CA VAL A 213 9.62 15.67 4.34
C VAL A 213 9.53 15.55 2.83
N ASN A 214 9.01 16.56 2.12
CA ASN A 214 8.97 16.54 0.66
C ASN A 214 10.36 16.61 0.01
N GLU A 215 11.27 17.38 0.58
CA GLU A 215 12.68 17.42 0.15
C GLU A 215 13.34 16.05 0.34
N TRP A 216 13.09 15.34 1.45
CA TRP A 216 13.60 13.98 1.66
C TRP A 216 13.06 13.00 0.63
N LEU A 217 11.75 13.01 0.40
CA LEU A 217 11.09 12.09 -0.52
C LEU A 217 11.47 12.34 -1.98
N SER A 218 11.68 13.60 -2.37
CA SER A 218 12.04 13.97 -3.74
C SER A 218 13.55 13.96 -4.01
N GLY A 219 14.37 13.91 -2.96
CA GLY A 219 15.82 14.04 -3.05
C GLY A 219 16.53 12.81 -3.60
N GLU A 220 17.74 13.06 -4.10
CA GLU A 220 18.63 11.99 -4.53
C GLU A 220 19.11 11.13 -3.32
N PRO A 221 19.41 9.85 -3.54
CA PRO A 221 19.43 9.12 -4.83
C PRO A 221 18.09 8.51 -5.24
N PHE A 222 17.03 8.70 -4.48
CA PHE A 222 15.77 7.99 -4.68
C PHE A 222 14.81 8.69 -5.65
N GLY A 223 14.74 10.02 -5.62
CA GLY A 223 13.99 10.82 -6.58
C GLY A 223 12.53 10.37 -6.75
N VAL A 224 11.82 10.15 -5.64
CA VAL A 224 10.48 9.55 -5.69
C VAL A 224 9.51 10.43 -6.49
N PRO A 225 8.80 9.88 -7.48
CA PRO A 225 7.82 10.61 -8.28
C PRO A 225 6.72 11.28 -7.44
N ASN A 226 6.27 12.45 -7.90
CA ASN A 226 5.24 13.22 -7.19
C ASN A 226 3.96 12.41 -6.92
N VAL A 227 3.54 11.60 -7.88
CA VAL A 227 2.35 10.73 -7.72
C VAL A 227 2.48 9.78 -6.53
N LEU A 228 3.65 9.21 -6.27
CA LEU A 228 3.89 8.31 -5.14
C LEU A 228 3.99 9.08 -3.82
N ARG A 229 4.55 10.29 -3.84
CA ARG A 229 4.64 11.17 -2.65
C ARG A 229 3.27 11.67 -2.23
N THR A 230 2.45 12.10 -3.16
CA THR A 230 1.06 12.54 -2.91
C THR A 230 0.20 11.38 -2.44
N ASP A 231 0.35 10.18 -3.02
CA ASP A 231 -0.33 8.98 -2.57
C ASP A 231 0.03 8.62 -1.12
N LEU A 232 1.31 8.77 -0.76
CA LEU A 232 1.75 8.57 0.62
C LEU A 232 1.04 9.52 1.59
N ALA A 233 0.96 10.81 1.25
CA ALA A 233 0.33 11.81 2.09
C ALA A 233 -1.21 11.67 2.18
N LYS A 234 -1.85 11.23 1.08
CA LYS A 234 -3.31 11.11 0.98
C LYS A 234 -3.83 9.78 1.53
N ASN A 235 -3.29 8.67 1.05
CA ASN A 235 -3.83 7.34 1.31
C ASN A 235 -3.09 6.59 2.42
N TYR A 236 -1.85 6.99 2.72
CA TYR A 236 -1.00 6.42 3.78
C TYR A 236 -0.61 7.50 4.79
N SER A 237 -1.59 8.30 5.20
CA SER A 237 -1.39 9.48 6.05
C SER A 237 -0.69 9.19 7.38
N ASP A 238 -0.79 7.98 7.92
CA ASP A 238 -0.09 7.57 9.14
C ASP A 238 1.42 7.51 8.93
N ILE A 239 1.87 7.05 7.76
CA ILE A 239 3.30 7.06 7.42
C ILE A 239 3.80 8.49 7.30
N TYR A 240 3.06 9.34 6.59
CA TYR A 240 3.43 10.74 6.42
C TYR A 240 3.48 11.47 7.77
N LEU A 241 2.51 11.20 8.64
CA LEU A 241 2.45 11.74 10.00
C LEU A 241 3.64 11.29 10.86
N LEU A 242 4.08 10.04 10.74
CA LEU A 242 5.28 9.54 11.39
C LEU A 242 6.52 10.33 10.95
N LEU A 243 6.66 10.60 9.66
CA LEU A 243 7.79 11.41 9.15
C LEU A 243 7.77 12.83 9.70
N LEU A 244 6.59 13.48 9.74
CA LEU A 244 6.42 14.81 10.33
C LEU A 244 6.79 14.83 11.83
N TRP A 245 6.41 13.78 12.57
CA TRP A 245 6.75 13.64 13.97
C TRP A 245 8.25 13.41 14.19
N ILE A 246 8.88 12.52 13.42
CA ILE A 246 10.32 12.22 13.51
C ILE A 246 11.15 13.48 13.19
N LYS A 247 10.71 14.33 12.27
CA LYS A 247 11.43 15.54 11.84
C LYS A 247 11.86 16.42 13.02
N GLU A 248 11.07 16.51 14.07
CA GLU A 248 11.37 17.34 15.23
C GLU A 248 12.24 16.65 16.28
N THR A 249 12.56 15.39 16.10
CA THR A 249 13.42 14.65 17.04
C THR A 249 14.90 14.96 16.85
N LYS A 250 15.69 14.68 17.89
CA LYS A 250 17.15 14.80 17.83
C LYS A 250 17.78 13.93 16.74
N PHE A 251 17.15 12.79 16.46
CA PHE A 251 17.59 11.87 15.40
C PHE A 251 17.59 12.54 14.03
N ALA A 252 16.51 13.23 13.68
CA ALA A 252 16.43 13.90 12.40
C ALA A 252 17.30 15.18 12.34
N LYS A 253 17.41 15.91 13.46
CA LYS A 253 18.16 17.18 13.50
C LYS A 253 19.68 16.97 13.46
N ASN A 254 20.18 15.86 13.97
CA ASN A 254 21.61 15.62 14.15
C ASN A 254 22.25 14.66 13.13
N ASN A 255 21.45 14.08 12.20
CA ASN A 255 21.97 13.13 11.23
C ASN A 255 21.89 13.69 9.80
N GLU A 256 23.03 14.00 9.22
CA GLU A 256 23.12 14.24 7.78
C GLU A 256 22.72 12.96 7.03
N GLY A 257 21.89 13.11 5.97
CA GLY A 257 21.41 11.97 5.20
C GLY A 257 20.26 11.18 5.83
N VAL A 258 19.70 11.62 6.97
CA VAL A 258 18.52 11.00 7.58
C VAL A 258 17.34 10.92 6.61
N GLY A 259 17.19 11.88 5.70
CA GLY A 259 16.15 11.89 4.67
C GLY A 259 16.16 10.65 3.80
N LYS A 260 17.35 10.15 3.43
CA LYS A 260 17.50 8.89 2.70
C LYS A 260 16.92 7.70 3.48
N TYR A 261 17.25 7.59 4.75
CA TYR A 261 16.73 6.53 5.63
C TYR A 261 15.21 6.64 5.82
N LEU A 262 14.69 7.85 6.05
CA LEU A 262 13.27 8.07 6.28
C LEU A 262 12.43 7.87 5.00
N THR A 263 12.97 8.21 3.84
CA THR A 263 12.36 7.86 2.55
C THR A 263 12.28 6.34 2.39
N ALA A 264 13.36 5.63 2.66
CA ALA A 264 13.37 4.17 2.66
C ALA A 264 12.35 3.58 3.64
N LEU A 265 12.27 4.11 4.86
CA LEU A 265 11.31 3.71 5.87
C LEU A 265 9.86 3.86 5.39
N ALA A 266 9.53 5.02 4.81
CA ALA A 266 8.18 5.29 4.33
C ALA A 266 7.73 4.27 3.29
N PHE A 267 8.58 3.97 2.30
CA PHE A 267 8.25 3.03 1.24
C PHE A 267 8.40 1.57 1.66
N PHE A 268 9.26 1.25 2.63
CA PHE A 268 9.26 -0.05 3.28
C PHE A 268 7.90 -0.34 3.93
N ILE A 269 7.41 0.57 4.76
CA ILE A 269 6.12 0.41 5.42
C ILE A 269 4.99 0.30 4.39
N LYS A 270 4.97 1.19 3.38
CA LYS A 270 3.92 1.19 2.35
C LYS A 270 3.86 -0.11 1.56
N TRP A 271 5.00 -0.65 1.15
CA TRP A 271 5.06 -1.74 0.18
C TRP A 271 5.16 -3.14 0.79
N PHE A 272 5.71 -3.24 1.99
CA PHE A 272 6.03 -4.53 2.60
C PHE A 272 5.27 -4.83 3.89
N THR A 273 4.26 -4.03 4.22
CA THR A 273 3.35 -4.31 5.34
C THR A 273 1.91 -4.43 4.87
N LYS A 274 1.11 -5.30 5.50
CA LYS A 274 -0.31 -5.46 5.19
C LYS A 274 -1.18 -4.42 5.89
N ASP A 275 -0.72 -3.97 7.06
CA ASP A 275 -1.35 -2.91 7.84
C ASP A 275 -0.31 -1.83 8.16
N PRO A 276 -0.08 -0.89 7.24
CA PRO A 276 0.86 0.21 7.43
C PRO A 276 0.60 1.02 8.70
N SER A 277 -0.67 1.22 9.05
CA SER A 277 -1.04 1.98 10.25
C SER A 277 -0.65 1.27 11.54
N ALA A 278 -0.78 -0.07 11.58
CA ALA A 278 -0.32 -0.87 12.71
C ALA A 278 1.21 -0.82 12.82
N CYS A 279 1.94 -0.93 11.70
CA CYS A 279 3.40 -0.84 11.69
C CYS A 279 3.89 0.52 12.20
N VAL A 280 3.30 1.61 11.72
CA VAL A 280 3.60 2.97 12.18
C VAL A 280 3.39 3.10 13.69
N ARG A 281 2.30 2.54 14.21
CA ARG A 281 1.99 2.57 15.64
C ARG A 281 3.03 1.83 16.48
N GLU A 282 3.47 0.65 16.06
CA GLU A 282 4.52 -0.09 16.74
C GLU A 282 5.85 0.68 16.72
N ILE A 283 6.23 1.27 15.59
CA ILE A 283 7.41 2.13 15.48
C ILE A 283 7.29 3.32 16.44
N PHE A 284 6.15 3.99 16.47
CA PHE A 284 5.93 5.14 17.33
C PHE A 284 6.12 4.77 18.81
N TYR A 285 5.54 3.66 19.28
CA TYR A 285 5.65 3.25 20.67
C TYR A 285 7.07 2.81 21.06
N GLN A 286 7.78 2.15 20.15
CA GLN A 286 9.21 1.83 20.36
C GLN A 286 10.08 3.10 20.42
N CYS A 287 9.71 4.14 19.71
CA CYS A 287 10.46 5.38 19.58
C CYS A 287 10.06 6.46 20.60
N GLN A 288 9.15 6.22 21.55
CA GLN A 288 8.66 7.24 22.48
C GLN A 288 9.76 7.90 23.31
N ASN A 289 10.72 7.12 23.77
CA ASN A 289 11.80 7.61 24.62
C ASN A 289 13.05 8.00 23.81
N VAL A 290 13.38 7.20 22.81
CA VAL A 290 14.56 7.36 21.96
C VAL A 290 14.19 7.06 20.52
N VAL A 291 14.44 8.03 19.65
CA VAL A 291 14.29 7.81 18.20
C VAL A 291 15.66 7.55 17.61
N ASP A 292 15.87 6.35 17.12
CA ASP A 292 17.03 5.92 16.35
C ASP A 292 16.70 4.73 15.44
N LYS A 293 17.67 4.31 14.64
CA LYS A 293 17.47 3.20 13.69
C LYS A 293 17.13 1.88 14.37
N ASN A 294 17.68 1.61 15.56
CA ASN A 294 17.46 0.36 16.27
C ASN A 294 16.05 0.27 16.85
N HIS A 295 15.51 1.37 17.39
CA HIS A 295 14.14 1.43 17.87
C HIS A 295 13.13 1.38 16.71
N ILE A 296 13.41 2.08 15.61
CA ILE A 296 12.57 2.00 14.40
C ILE A 296 12.53 0.56 13.87
N LEU A 297 13.68 -0.10 13.74
CA LEU A 297 13.75 -1.50 13.29
C LEU A 297 13.09 -2.45 14.29
N GLY A 298 13.23 -2.20 15.59
CA GLY A 298 12.51 -2.92 16.64
C GLY A 298 11.01 -2.86 16.46
N GLY A 299 10.45 -1.67 16.20
CA GLY A 299 9.02 -1.49 15.94
C GLY A 299 8.54 -2.20 14.68
N ILE A 300 9.34 -2.20 13.61
CA ILE A 300 9.04 -2.97 12.40
C ILE A 300 8.99 -4.47 12.71
N TYR A 301 9.98 -5.01 13.39
CA TYR A 301 10.03 -6.43 13.71
C TYR A 301 8.93 -6.84 14.68
N ASP A 302 8.60 -5.99 15.65
CA ASP A 302 7.48 -6.22 16.56
C ASP A 302 6.15 -6.24 15.79
N TYR A 303 5.96 -5.35 14.81
CA TYR A 303 4.82 -5.39 13.91
C TYR A 303 4.73 -6.75 13.19
N TYR A 304 5.80 -7.22 12.58
CA TYR A 304 5.79 -8.49 11.88
C TYR A 304 5.50 -9.66 12.83
N ALA A 305 6.10 -9.68 13.99
CA ALA A 305 5.88 -10.72 14.99
C ALA A 305 4.44 -10.76 15.52
N CYS A 306 3.76 -9.60 15.56
CA CYS A 306 2.43 -9.47 16.15
C CYS A 306 1.29 -9.54 15.13
N TYR A 307 1.48 -9.05 13.92
CA TYR A 307 0.38 -8.80 12.96
C TYR A 307 0.44 -9.66 11.70
N GLU A 308 1.61 -10.07 11.22
CA GLU A 308 1.76 -10.74 9.92
C GLU A 308 1.46 -12.25 9.94
N LYS A 309 1.00 -12.81 11.03
CA LYS A 309 0.54 -14.21 11.17
C LYS A 309 1.30 -15.24 10.30
N GLY A 310 2.62 -15.28 10.43
CA GLY A 310 3.44 -16.34 9.85
C GLY A 310 3.80 -16.21 8.38
N ARG A 311 3.49 -15.08 7.74
CA ARG A 311 3.82 -14.85 6.33
C ARG A 311 4.35 -13.46 6.12
N MET A 312 5.62 -13.33 6.39
CA MET A 312 6.35 -12.10 6.20
C MET A 312 6.66 -11.89 4.72
N ALA A 313 6.10 -10.84 4.13
CA ALA A 313 6.57 -10.31 2.86
C ALA A 313 7.78 -9.38 3.08
N PHE A 314 8.74 -9.79 3.92
CA PHE A 314 9.94 -9.01 4.16
C PHE A 314 10.81 -8.99 2.91
N PRO A 315 11.37 -7.83 2.50
CA PRO A 315 12.18 -7.76 1.27
C PRO A 315 13.39 -8.68 1.37
N CYS A 316 13.50 -9.61 0.45
CA CYS A 316 14.68 -10.47 0.33
C CYS A 316 15.64 -9.95 -0.74
N ASP A 317 16.91 -10.36 -0.64
CA ASP A 317 17.91 -10.01 -1.63
C ASP A 317 17.51 -10.51 -3.03
N PRO A 318 17.66 -9.69 -4.09
CA PRO A 318 17.30 -10.07 -5.44
C PRO A 318 18.00 -11.35 -5.96
N ASP A 319 19.23 -11.60 -5.56
CA ASP A 319 19.96 -12.79 -5.98
C ASP A 319 19.43 -14.06 -5.30
N ILE A 320 19.01 -13.93 -4.03
CA ILE A 320 18.32 -15.02 -3.33
C ILE A 320 16.97 -15.29 -4.01
N LEU A 321 16.24 -14.23 -4.36
CA LEU A 321 14.97 -14.35 -5.07
C LEU A 321 15.14 -15.03 -6.42
N ARG A 322 16.17 -14.69 -7.21
CA ARG A 322 16.52 -15.36 -8.47
C ARG A 322 16.75 -16.86 -8.28
N LYS A 323 17.49 -17.25 -7.24
CA LYS A 323 17.76 -18.67 -6.95
C LYS A 323 16.50 -19.43 -6.58
N LEU A 324 15.65 -18.86 -5.74
CA LEU A 324 14.39 -19.47 -5.33
C LEU A 324 13.45 -19.71 -6.52
N ILE A 325 13.41 -18.79 -7.47
CA ILE A 325 12.50 -18.87 -8.61
C ILE A 325 13.08 -19.73 -9.75
N SER A 326 14.39 -19.90 -9.81
CA SER A 326 15.02 -20.83 -10.77
C SER A 326 14.73 -22.29 -10.40
N ASP A 327 14.30 -22.58 -9.17
CA ASP A 327 13.85 -23.89 -8.77
C ASP A 327 12.46 -24.18 -9.37
N SER A 328 12.42 -25.13 -10.32
CA SER A 328 11.18 -25.55 -10.98
C SER A 328 10.12 -26.06 -9.99
N ASP A 329 10.53 -26.69 -8.91
CA ASP A 329 9.64 -27.23 -7.89
C ASP A 329 9.02 -26.11 -7.06
N PHE A 330 9.75 -25.01 -6.82
CA PHE A 330 9.21 -23.83 -6.17
C PHE A 330 8.10 -23.20 -7.00
N VAL A 331 8.31 -23.03 -8.30
CA VAL A 331 7.30 -22.45 -9.22
C VAL A 331 6.03 -23.32 -9.28
N ILE A 332 6.17 -24.62 -9.32
CA ILE A 332 5.03 -25.56 -9.33
C ILE A 332 4.24 -25.46 -8.01
N ARG A 333 4.92 -25.51 -6.88
CA ARG A 333 4.27 -25.40 -5.55
C ARG A 333 3.60 -24.06 -5.36
N TRP A 334 4.22 -23.00 -5.85
CA TRP A 334 3.65 -21.67 -5.79
C TRP A 334 2.35 -21.57 -6.60
N ASN A 335 2.33 -22.09 -7.85
CA ASN A 335 1.11 -22.15 -8.67
C ASN A 335 -0.04 -22.91 -7.98
N GLN A 336 0.27 -23.98 -7.28
CA GLN A 336 -0.74 -24.73 -6.52
C GLN A 336 -1.28 -23.92 -5.33
N SER A 337 -0.45 -23.13 -4.65
CA SER A 337 -0.89 -22.24 -3.56
C SER A 337 -1.79 -21.11 -4.07
N TYR A 338 -1.51 -20.54 -5.22
CA TYR A 338 -2.30 -19.49 -5.84
C TYR A 338 -3.69 -19.97 -6.23
N LEU A 339 -3.78 -21.15 -6.84
CA LEU A 339 -5.05 -21.78 -7.21
C LEU A 339 -5.96 -22.10 -6.00
N GLN A 340 -5.40 -22.18 -4.80
CA GLN A 340 -6.15 -22.39 -3.56
C GLN A 340 -6.65 -21.09 -2.89
N GLY A 341 -6.56 -19.94 -3.56
CA GLY A 341 -7.04 -18.65 -3.05
C GLY A 341 -6.28 -18.08 -1.86
N LYS A 342 -5.07 -18.55 -1.59
CA LYS A 342 -4.22 -18.04 -0.52
C LYS A 342 -3.55 -16.73 -0.96
N LYS A 343 -3.95 -15.63 -0.33
CA LYS A 343 -3.41 -14.29 -0.61
C LYS A 343 -1.95 -14.16 -0.14
N TYR A 344 -1.11 -13.63 -1.00
CA TYR A 344 0.24 -13.09 -0.85
C TYR A 344 1.03 -13.51 0.39
N SER A 345 1.98 -14.41 0.22
CA SER A 345 2.75 -14.97 1.33
C SER A 345 4.24 -14.63 1.32
N ASN A 346 4.75 -14.08 0.24
CA ASN A 346 6.18 -13.78 0.11
C ASN A 346 6.42 -12.63 -0.88
N VAL A 347 7.67 -12.19 -0.98
CA VAL A 347 8.08 -11.11 -1.88
C VAL A 347 7.77 -11.42 -3.33
N TRP A 348 7.87 -12.69 -3.75
CA TRP A 348 7.53 -13.09 -5.10
C TRP A 348 6.07 -12.81 -5.45
N ASP A 349 5.17 -13.07 -4.52
CA ASP A 349 3.74 -12.76 -4.72
C ASP A 349 3.51 -11.26 -4.91
N ILE A 350 4.24 -10.42 -4.17
CA ILE A 350 4.13 -8.97 -4.28
C ILE A 350 4.60 -8.49 -5.65
N ILE A 351 5.77 -8.92 -6.11
CA ILE A 351 6.36 -8.43 -7.36
C ILE A 351 5.68 -9.00 -8.61
N ARG A 352 4.94 -10.10 -8.48
CA ARG A 352 4.15 -10.69 -9.57
C ARG A 352 2.79 -10.06 -9.79
N GLN A 353 2.34 -9.19 -8.90
CA GLN A 353 1.05 -8.54 -9.08
C GLN A 353 1.04 -7.73 -10.37
N ASP A 354 -0.13 -7.68 -11.01
CA ASP A 354 -0.31 -6.81 -12.14
C ASP A 354 -0.26 -5.33 -11.70
N PRO A 355 0.06 -4.41 -12.61
CA PRO A 355 0.20 -3.00 -12.27
C PRO A 355 -1.11 -2.33 -11.85
N TRP A 356 -2.26 -2.97 -12.01
CA TRP A 356 -3.54 -2.47 -11.51
C TRP A 356 -3.63 -2.59 -9.99
N SER A 357 -3.00 -3.62 -9.42
CA SER A 357 -2.97 -3.85 -7.97
C SER A 357 -1.72 -3.28 -7.29
N GLN A 358 -0.59 -3.15 -8.01
CA GLN A 358 0.67 -2.60 -7.47
C GLN A 358 1.43 -1.74 -8.51
N PRO A 359 0.85 -0.61 -8.94
CA PRO A 359 1.48 0.25 -9.94
C PRO A 359 2.77 0.90 -9.46
N ASP A 360 2.96 1.02 -8.16
CA ASP A 360 4.02 1.79 -7.53
C ASP A 360 5.41 1.29 -7.87
N PHE A 361 5.60 -0.05 -7.92
CA PHE A 361 6.90 -0.64 -8.24
C PHE A 361 7.36 -0.25 -9.62
N LEU A 362 6.43 -0.25 -10.58
CA LEU A 362 6.71 0.14 -11.96
C LEU A 362 7.02 1.63 -12.05
N ILE A 363 6.17 2.48 -11.46
CA ILE A 363 6.36 3.94 -11.46
C ILE A 363 7.70 4.31 -10.80
N TYR A 364 8.05 3.65 -9.68
CA TYR A 364 9.32 3.91 -9.02
C TYR A 364 10.52 3.41 -9.82
N ALA A 365 10.43 2.22 -10.41
CA ALA A 365 11.51 1.68 -11.22
C ALA A 365 11.78 2.54 -12.47
N GLU A 366 10.74 3.08 -13.08
CA GLU A 366 10.78 3.95 -14.25
C GLU A 366 10.84 5.46 -13.87
N ARG A 367 11.18 5.80 -12.62
CA ARG A 367 11.08 7.18 -12.08
C ARG A 367 11.79 8.26 -12.89
N GLU A 368 12.94 7.97 -13.49
CA GLU A 368 13.67 8.93 -14.32
C GLU A 368 12.86 9.32 -15.58
N HIS A 369 12.25 8.30 -16.21
CA HIS A 369 11.35 8.50 -17.33
C HIS A 369 10.09 9.20 -16.87
N PHE A 370 9.46 8.71 -15.81
CA PHE A 370 8.20 9.19 -15.28
C PHE A 370 8.29 10.67 -14.88
N ASN A 371 9.29 11.05 -14.10
CA ASN A 371 9.51 12.44 -13.67
C ASN A 371 9.79 13.40 -14.83
N LYS A 372 10.42 12.91 -15.89
CA LYS A 372 10.68 13.73 -17.09
C LYS A 372 9.44 13.95 -17.93
N VAL A 373 8.70 12.87 -18.21
CA VAL A 373 7.57 12.87 -19.16
C VAL A 373 6.33 13.47 -18.53
N PHE A 374 6.05 13.13 -17.26
CA PHE A 374 4.84 13.56 -16.57
C PHE A 374 5.09 14.68 -15.54
N ARG A 375 6.13 15.48 -15.74
CA ARG A 375 6.55 16.55 -14.81
C ARG A 375 5.47 17.59 -14.51
N ASN A 376 4.54 17.82 -15.44
CA ASN A 376 3.46 18.81 -15.31
C ASN A 376 2.20 18.21 -14.65
N PHE A 377 2.17 16.92 -14.39
CA PHE A 377 1.05 16.29 -13.72
C PHE A 377 1.13 16.52 -12.21
N ASP A 378 0.09 17.14 -11.66
CA ASP A 378 -0.02 17.39 -10.21
C ASP A 378 -1.16 16.58 -9.61
N PRO A 379 -0.85 15.44 -8.94
CA PRO A 379 -1.86 14.56 -8.36
C PRO A 379 -2.55 15.17 -7.12
N ALA A 380 -2.08 16.30 -6.60
CA ALA A 380 -2.70 17.00 -5.48
C ALA A 380 -3.85 17.90 -5.90
N LYS A 381 -3.96 18.26 -7.18
CA LYS A 381 -5.04 19.08 -7.70
C LYS A 381 -6.34 18.27 -7.84
N SER A 382 -7.46 18.88 -7.49
CA SER A 382 -8.77 18.22 -7.47
C SER A 382 -9.24 17.72 -8.83
N ASP A 383 -8.93 18.43 -9.89
CA ASP A 383 -9.23 18.08 -11.28
C ASP A 383 -8.42 16.90 -11.83
N MET A 384 -7.33 16.54 -11.13
CA MET A 384 -6.46 15.43 -11.49
C MET A 384 -6.60 14.22 -10.57
N TRP A 385 -7.53 14.22 -9.60
CA TRP A 385 -7.68 13.14 -8.62
C TRP A 385 -8.46 11.92 -9.11
N GLU A 386 -9.19 12.05 -10.19
CA GLU A 386 -9.90 10.93 -10.78
C GLU A 386 -8.93 9.96 -11.45
N ASN A 387 -9.12 8.66 -11.22
CA ASN A 387 -8.26 7.62 -11.80
C ASN A 387 -8.22 7.63 -13.34
N HIS A 388 -9.18 8.28 -13.98
CA HIS A 388 -9.29 8.37 -15.43
C HIS A 388 -8.55 9.58 -16.03
N ASN A 389 -8.10 10.52 -15.21
CA ASN A 389 -7.43 11.76 -15.65
C ASN A 389 -5.90 11.68 -15.62
N ARG A 390 -5.33 10.53 -15.35
CA ARG A 390 -3.88 10.35 -15.40
C ARG A 390 -3.38 10.39 -16.85
N PRO A 391 -2.21 11.02 -17.12
CA PRO A 391 -1.68 11.17 -18.48
C PRO A 391 -0.94 9.95 -19.01
N TRP A 392 -0.98 8.80 -18.32
CA TRP A 392 -0.33 7.56 -18.73
C TRP A 392 -1.28 6.36 -18.69
N ASP A 393 -0.94 5.37 -19.49
CA ASP A 393 -1.47 4.02 -19.44
C ASP A 393 -0.38 3.03 -19.03
N TYR A 394 -0.78 1.89 -18.49
CA TYR A 394 0.10 0.74 -18.33
C TYR A 394 -0.01 -0.15 -19.57
N ASP A 395 1.00 -0.04 -20.43
CA ASP A 395 1.03 -0.79 -21.69
C ASP A 395 1.66 -2.17 -21.49
N HIS A 396 1.06 -3.19 -22.12
CA HIS A 396 1.67 -4.51 -22.25
C HIS A 396 2.78 -4.45 -23.31
N ILE A 397 4.04 -4.57 -22.90
CA ILE A 397 5.19 -4.55 -23.82
C ILE A 397 5.03 -5.68 -24.84
N ILE A 398 4.76 -6.91 -24.36
CA ILE A 398 4.30 -8.02 -25.21
C ILE A 398 2.77 -7.95 -25.25
N PRO A 399 2.17 -7.67 -26.42
CA PRO A 399 0.75 -7.38 -26.50
C PRO A 399 -0.15 -8.54 -26.07
N LEU A 400 -1.21 -8.25 -25.33
CA LEU A 400 -2.19 -9.24 -24.86
C LEU A 400 -2.86 -9.98 -26.02
N ASN A 401 -3.13 -9.29 -27.13
CA ASN A 401 -3.78 -9.86 -28.31
C ASN A 401 -3.03 -11.05 -28.92
N TRP A 402 -1.70 -11.15 -28.67
CA TRP A 402 -0.93 -12.29 -29.14
C TRP A 402 -1.30 -13.61 -28.48
N PHE A 403 -1.93 -13.55 -27.31
CA PHE A 403 -2.33 -14.70 -26.49
C PHE A 403 -3.84 -14.94 -26.47
N GLN A 404 -4.64 -13.97 -26.94
CA GLN A 404 -6.10 -14.12 -27.02
C GLN A 404 -6.47 -15.21 -27.99
N GLY A 405 -7.40 -16.08 -27.59
CA GLY A 405 -7.89 -17.20 -28.40
C GLY A 405 -7.07 -18.49 -28.34
N ARG A 406 -5.94 -18.50 -27.66
CA ARG A 406 -5.09 -19.70 -27.50
C ARG A 406 -5.28 -20.32 -26.14
N GLN A 407 -6.18 -21.28 -26.05
CA GLN A 407 -6.66 -21.78 -24.76
C GLN A 407 -6.08 -23.14 -24.34
N THR A 408 -5.03 -23.63 -24.96
CA THR A 408 -4.52 -24.99 -24.68
C THR A 408 -3.07 -25.02 -24.26
N GLY A 409 -2.75 -25.89 -23.29
CA GLY A 409 -1.40 -26.22 -22.86
C GLY A 409 -0.61 -25.08 -22.24
N ASP A 410 0.70 -25.03 -22.51
CA ASP A 410 1.66 -24.09 -21.96
C ASP A 410 1.33 -22.61 -22.26
N TRP A 411 0.64 -22.33 -23.37
CA TRP A 411 0.19 -20.99 -23.74
C TRP A 411 -0.88 -20.42 -22.82
N ARG A 412 -1.84 -21.25 -22.43
CA ARG A 412 -2.89 -20.83 -21.49
C ARG A 412 -2.27 -20.49 -20.15
N TRP A 413 -1.31 -21.30 -19.71
CA TRP A 413 -0.60 -21.06 -18.47
C TRP A 413 0.21 -19.75 -18.54
N PHE A 414 0.99 -19.55 -19.60
CA PHE A 414 1.77 -18.33 -19.79
C PHE A 414 0.88 -17.08 -19.85
N GLY A 415 -0.18 -17.11 -20.65
CA GLY A 415 -1.08 -15.97 -20.81
C GLY A 415 -1.83 -15.61 -19.50
N ARG A 416 -2.00 -16.57 -18.59
CA ARG A 416 -2.62 -16.30 -17.28
C ARG A 416 -1.66 -15.80 -16.23
N GLU A 417 -0.45 -16.32 -16.22
CA GLU A 417 0.49 -16.15 -15.11
C GLU A 417 1.59 -15.11 -15.40
N TRP A 418 1.95 -14.91 -16.66
CA TRP A 418 3.09 -14.09 -17.02
C TRP A 418 2.79 -12.86 -17.86
N ILE A 419 1.65 -12.83 -18.55
CA ILE A 419 1.27 -11.67 -19.39
C ILE A 419 0.97 -10.42 -18.55
N ASN A 420 0.38 -10.61 -17.37
CA ASN A 420 0.00 -9.55 -16.44
C ASN A 420 1.02 -9.34 -15.29
N VAL A 421 2.23 -9.83 -15.45
CA VAL A 421 3.32 -9.58 -14.50
C VAL A 421 3.90 -8.18 -14.73
N VAL A 422 4.26 -7.48 -13.67
CA VAL A 422 4.81 -6.11 -13.75
C VAL A 422 5.98 -5.99 -14.75
N GLY A 423 6.76 -7.06 -14.95
CA GLY A 423 7.84 -7.11 -15.94
C GLY A 423 7.39 -7.01 -17.40
N ASN A 424 6.10 -7.20 -17.70
CA ASN A 424 5.53 -7.01 -19.03
C ASN A 424 4.83 -5.67 -19.22
N PHE A 425 4.91 -4.76 -18.24
CA PHE A 425 4.24 -3.46 -18.33
C PHE A 425 5.24 -2.30 -18.34
N SER A 426 4.83 -1.18 -18.92
CA SER A 426 5.50 0.10 -18.83
C SER A 426 4.50 1.23 -18.70
N ALA A 427 4.82 2.24 -17.88
CA ALA A 427 3.98 3.43 -17.74
C ALA A 427 4.36 4.45 -18.81
N ILE A 428 3.60 4.49 -19.89
CA ILE A 428 3.86 5.35 -21.05
C ILE A 428 2.72 6.34 -21.28
N PRO A 429 2.94 7.48 -21.98
CA PRO A 429 1.87 8.37 -22.35
C PRO A 429 0.73 7.61 -23.06
N PHE A 430 -0.51 7.94 -22.71
CA PHE A 430 -1.65 7.20 -23.25
C PHE A 430 -1.78 7.34 -24.77
N GLU A 431 -1.29 8.42 -25.36
CA GLU A 431 -1.22 8.59 -26.82
C GLU A 431 -0.26 7.59 -27.46
N GLU A 432 0.89 7.35 -26.82
CA GLU A 432 1.88 6.37 -27.28
C GLU A 432 1.33 4.96 -27.20
N ASN A 433 0.62 4.63 -26.11
CA ASN A 433 -0.04 3.33 -25.97
C ASN A 433 -1.09 3.11 -27.06
N ARG A 434 -1.93 4.10 -27.32
CA ARG A 434 -2.96 4.02 -28.38
C ARG A 434 -2.34 3.91 -29.78
N SER A 435 -1.21 4.56 -30.01
CA SER A 435 -0.50 4.51 -31.29
C SER A 435 0.21 3.19 -31.51
N LYS A 436 0.71 2.57 -30.46
CA LYS A 436 1.38 1.26 -30.51
C LYS A 436 0.43 0.14 -30.94
N ARG A 437 -0.81 0.10 -30.39
CA ARG A 437 -1.78 -1.00 -30.59
C ARG A 437 -1.19 -2.35 -30.18
N ASP A 438 -1.09 -3.29 -31.11
CA ASP A 438 -0.56 -4.65 -30.93
C ASP A 438 0.87 -4.86 -31.50
N ARG A 439 1.59 -3.77 -31.78
CA ARG A 439 2.97 -3.82 -32.23
C ARG A 439 3.92 -4.01 -31.04
N ASP A 440 4.99 -4.77 -31.24
CA ASP A 440 6.02 -5.02 -30.24
C ASP A 440 7.29 -4.18 -30.44
N ASP A 441 7.60 -3.82 -31.71
CA ASP A 441 8.81 -3.11 -32.10
C ASP A 441 8.68 -1.58 -32.06
N TRP A 442 7.97 -1.07 -31.07
CA TRP A 442 7.62 0.33 -30.98
C TRP A 442 8.82 1.23 -30.79
N SER A 443 8.94 2.28 -31.63
CA SER A 443 10.07 3.22 -31.61
C SER A 443 10.25 3.94 -30.28
N TYR A 444 9.17 4.17 -29.56
CA TYR A 444 9.18 4.78 -28.24
C TYR A 444 10.00 3.96 -27.23
N TYR A 445 9.84 2.64 -27.22
CA TYR A 445 10.65 1.75 -26.39
C TYR A 445 12.12 1.78 -26.75
N LYS A 446 12.44 1.77 -28.04
CA LYS A 446 13.84 1.84 -28.53
C LYS A 446 14.55 3.11 -28.09
N GLN A 447 13.81 4.23 -27.97
CA GLN A 447 14.36 5.52 -27.54
C GLN A 447 14.51 5.63 -26.01
N ASN A 448 13.81 4.80 -25.24
CA ASN A 448 13.73 4.87 -23.79
C ASN A 448 14.13 3.58 -23.07
N GLU A 449 14.82 2.64 -23.75
CA GLU A 449 15.18 1.30 -23.24
C GLU A 449 15.72 1.33 -21.81
N ASP A 450 16.76 2.11 -21.59
CA ASP A 450 17.46 2.17 -20.29
C ASP A 450 16.54 2.71 -19.18
N LYS A 451 15.80 3.77 -19.47
CA LYS A 451 14.93 4.44 -18.50
C LYS A 451 13.70 3.64 -18.13
N LEU A 452 13.22 2.82 -19.08
CA LEU A 452 12.09 1.91 -18.89
C LEU A 452 12.53 0.51 -18.48
N LEU A 453 13.82 0.29 -18.26
CA LEU A 453 14.41 -1.00 -17.92
C LEU A 453 14.04 -2.12 -18.91
N ILE A 454 13.74 -1.77 -20.16
CA ILE A 454 13.25 -2.71 -21.17
C ILE A 454 14.44 -3.44 -21.80
N ASP A 455 14.37 -4.77 -21.81
CA ASP A 455 15.24 -5.59 -22.63
C ASP A 455 14.71 -5.61 -24.06
N LYS A 456 15.56 -5.26 -25.03
CA LYS A 456 15.21 -5.31 -26.47
C LYS A 456 14.59 -6.63 -26.92
N ARG A 457 14.88 -7.72 -26.23
CA ARG A 457 14.25 -9.03 -26.48
C ARG A 457 12.74 -9.03 -26.28
N LEU A 458 12.18 -8.09 -25.48
CA LEU A 458 10.74 -7.99 -25.24
C LEU A 458 9.96 -7.44 -26.45
N TYR A 459 10.57 -6.56 -27.25
CA TYR A 459 9.91 -5.92 -28.38
C TYR A 459 10.55 -6.25 -29.74
N SER A 460 11.63 -7.05 -29.77
CA SER A 460 12.29 -7.49 -31.01
C SER A 460 11.88 -8.90 -31.48
N LEU A 461 10.84 -9.46 -30.87
CA LEU A 461 10.33 -10.77 -31.21
C LEU A 461 9.59 -10.69 -32.55
N GLU A 462 10.12 -11.38 -33.57
CA GLU A 462 9.46 -11.44 -34.88
C GLU A 462 8.09 -12.09 -34.78
N ALA A 463 7.14 -11.57 -35.55
CA ALA A 463 5.76 -12.06 -35.60
C ALA A 463 5.66 -13.57 -35.84
N ASN A 464 6.61 -14.16 -36.57
CA ASN A 464 6.63 -15.59 -36.87
C ASN A 464 7.08 -16.47 -35.69
N THR A 465 7.93 -15.95 -34.78
CA THR A 465 8.30 -16.66 -33.54
C THR A 465 7.16 -16.77 -32.56
N ARG A 466 6.15 -15.90 -32.67
CA ARG A 466 4.94 -15.88 -31.83
C ARG A 466 4.13 -17.16 -31.91
N PHE A 467 4.19 -17.87 -33.01
CA PHE A 467 3.20 -18.91 -33.33
C PHE A 467 3.76 -20.34 -33.37
N TYR A 468 5.04 -20.54 -33.62
CA TYR A 468 5.58 -21.85 -34.01
C TYR A 468 6.64 -22.42 -33.06
N GLU A 469 7.38 -21.62 -32.33
CA GLU A 469 8.29 -22.12 -31.31
C GLU A 469 7.55 -22.14 -29.97
N LYS A 470 7.96 -22.97 -29.00
CA LYS A 470 7.41 -22.95 -27.64
C LYS A 470 7.87 -21.68 -26.90
N PRO A 471 7.34 -20.49 -27.22
CA PRO A 471 7.86 -19.21 -26.75
C PRO A 471 7.50 -18.96 -25.29
N SER A 472 6.61 -19.77 -24.69
CA SER A 472 6.21 -19.65 -23.29
C SER A 472 7.39 -19.55 -22.32
N LYS A 473 8.42 -20.40 -22.47
CA LYS A 473 9.61 -20.34 -21.62
C LYS A 473 10.46 -19.10 -21.89
N LYS A 474 10.65 -18.73 -23.16
CA LYS A 474 11.44 -17.56 -23.54
C LYS A 474 10.81 -16.27 -23.06
N PHE A 475 9.51 -16.11 -23.26
CA PHE A 475 8.77 -14.94 -22.76
C PHE A 475 8.76 -14.88 -21.24
N ALA A 476 8.50 -16.00 -20.55
CA ALA A 476 8.54 -16.07 -19.11
C ALA A 476 9.91 -15.65 -18.57
N THR A 477 11.00 -16.12 -19.17
CA THR A 477 12.36 -15.74 -18.76
C THR A 477 12.61 -14.24 -18.94
N ILE A 478 12.20 -13.65 -20.06
CA ILE A 478 12.46 -12.23 -20.33
C ILE A 478 11.61 -11.34 -19.41
N THR A 479 10.33 -11.65 -19.24
CA THR A 479 9.45 -10.91 -18.34
C THR A 479 9.88 -11.07 -16.88
N PHE A 480 10.37 -12.25 -16.51
CA PHE A 480 10.96 -12.52 -15.22
C PHE A 480 12.21 -11.68 -14.98
N ASP A 481 13.17 -11.68 -15.91
CA ASP A 481 14.41 -10.90 -15.79
C ASP A 481 14.09 -9.41 -15.57
N ARG A 482 13.10 -8.87 -16.29
CA ARG A 482 12.70 -7.48 -16.12
C ARG A 482 11.96 -7.26 -14.79
N THR A 483 11.13 -8.20 -14.35
CA THR A 483 10.48 -8.14 -13.05
C THR A 483 11.50 -8.04 -11.91
N ILE A 484 12.58 -8.83 -12.00
CA ILE A 484 13.68 -8.73 -11.03
C ILE A 484 14.42 -7.40 -11.11
N LYS A 485 14.66 -6.85 -12.30
CA LYS A 485 15.26 -5.52 -12.45
C LYS A 485 14.40 -4.42 -11.82
N ILE A 486 13.08 -4.50 -11.97
CA ILE A 486 12.14 -3.60 -11.30
C ILE A 486 12.25 -3.76 -9.78
N TYR A 487 12.27 -4.98 -9.28
CA TYR A 487 12.42 -5.26 -7.86
C TYR A 487 13.79 -4.81 -7.31
N GLU A 488 14.87 -4.93 -8.07
CA GLU A 488 16.20 -4.42 -7.69
C GLU A 488 16.18 -2.91 -7.41
N GLN A 489 15.41 -2.12 -8.19
CA GLN A 489 15.23 -0.69 -7.93
C GLN A 489 14.49 -0.46 -6.59
N VAL A 490 13.40 -1.19 -6.37
CA VAL A 490 12.61 -1.12 -5.13
C VAL A 490 13.46 -1.58 -3.93
N TYR A 491 14.17 -2.70 -4.05
CA TYR A 491 15.01 -3.23 -3.00
C TYR A 491 16.16 -2.27 -2.65
N SER A 492 16.77 -1.62 -3.63
CA SER A 492 17.84 -0.65 -3.42
C SER A 492 17.40 0.54 -2.54
N LEU A 493 16.12 0.89 -2.61
CA LEU A 493 15.52 1.91 -1.73
C LEU A 493 15.28 1.35 -0.33
N VAL A 494 14.52 0.27 -0.20
CA VAL A 494 14.02 -0.17 1.11
C VAL A 494 15.08 -0.84 1.98
N ARG A 495 16.16 -1.40 1.40
CA ARG A 495 17.23 -2.07 2.16
C ARG A 495 17.92 -1.16 3.18
N GLU A 496 17.89 0.15 2.99
CA GLU A 496 18.47 1.13 3.94
C GLU A 496 17.86 0.99 5.35
N VAL A 497 16.63 0.49 5.45
CA VAL A 497 15.92 0.35 6.72
C VAL A 497 16.51 -0.75 7.59
N PHE A 498 16.90 -1.88 6.98
CA PHE A 498 17.32 -3.09 7.70
C PHE A 498 18.82 -3.44 7.54
N GLN A 499 19.63 -2.50 7.05
CA GLN A 499 21.09 -2.65 7.09
C GLN A 499 21.64 -2.60 8.52
N THR A 500 20.87 -2.04 9.47
CA THR A 500 21.21 -2.10 10.89
C THR A 500 20.95 -3.52 11.41
N GLN A 501 21.97 -4.16 11.96
CA GLN A 501 21.88 -5.56 12.39
C GLN A 501 21.36 -5.77 13.82
N SER A 502 21.12 -4.72 14.57
CA SER A 502 20.64 -4.80 15.95
C SER A 502 19.27 -4.14 16.10
N VAL A 503 18.45 -4.73 16.94
CA VAL A 503 17.14 -4.17 17.35
C VAL A 503 17.24 -3.67 18.80
N SER A 504 16.35 -2.75 19.16
CA SER A 504 16.25 -2.24 20.53
C SER A 504 15.97 -3.39 21.52
N GLU A 505 16.58 -3.33 22.70
CA GLU A 505 16.33 -4.28 23.81
C GLU A 505 14.89 -4.21 24.34
N ASP A 506 14.19 -3.11 24.07
CA ASP A 506 12.79 -2.90 24.43
C ASP A 506 11.82 -3.65 23.51
N SER A 507 12.28 -4.07 22.33
CA SER A 507 11.43 -4.76 21.35
C SER A 507 11.00 -6.15 21.86
N PHE A 508 9.78 -6.54 21.48
CA PHE A 508 9.27 -7.89 21.73
C PHE A 508 10.16 -8.98 21.10
N VAL A 509 10.65 -8.73 19.88
CA VAL A 509 11.51 -9.67 19.15
C VAL A 509 12.83 -9.88 19.90
N PHE A 510 13.45 -8.84 20.42
CA PHE A 510 14.66 -8.96 21.24
C PHE A 510 14.40 -9.77 22.51
N LYS A 511 13.31 -9.49 23.23
CA LYS A 511 12.91 -10.19 24.44
C LYS A 511 12.65 -11.68 24.17
N ARG A 512 11.95 -12.00 23.06
CA ARG A 512 11.72 -13.37 22.61
C ARG A 512 13.03 -14.12 22.29
N LYS A 513 13.95 -13.47 21.57
CA LYS A 513 15.28 -14.02 21.27
C LYS A 513 16.03 -14.38 22.56
N LYS A 514 16.00 -13.50 23.54
CA LYS A 514 16.62 -13.73 24.84
C LYS A 514 15.96 -14.89 25.61
N LEU A 515 14.63 -14.93 25.63
CA LEU A 515 13.87 -16.04 26.23
C LEU A 515 14.25 -17.39 25.60
N PHE A 516 14.26 -17.49 24.28
CA PHE A 516 14.60 -18.72 23.57
C PHE A 516 16.06 -19.14 23.82
N SER A 517 16.97 -18.17 23.93
CA SER A 517 18.37 -18.46 24.31
C SER A 517 18.47 -19.07 25.70
N GLU A 518 17.74 -18.56 26.69
CA GLU A 518 17.72 -19.10 28.06
C GLU A 518 17.03 -20.48 28.13
N ILE A 519 15.92 -20.69 27.40
CA ILE A 519 15.27 -21.99 27.30
C ILE A 519 16.25 -23.02 26.71
N LYS A 520 16.89 -22.68 25.58
CA LYS A 520 17.89 -23.56 24.95
C LYS A 520 19.01 -23.91 25.90
N LYS A 521 19.58 -22.94 26.60
CA LYS A 521 20.64 -23.13 27.59
C LYS A 521 20.20 -24.07 28.73
N LYS A 522 19.00 -23.87 29.29
CA LYS A 522 18.46 -24.73 30.35
C LYS A 522 18.21 -26.15 29.87
N LEU A 523 17.68 -26.36 28.66
CA LEU A 523 17.53 -27.68 28.07
C LEU A 523 18.88 -28.37 27.83
N GLN A 524 19.90 -27.65 27.39
CA GLN A 524 21.26 -28.18 27.23
C GLN A 524 21.85 -28.65 28.57
N THR A 525 21.66 -27.88 29.64
CA THR A 525 22.14 -28.29 30.98
C THR A 525 21.45 -29.56 31.50
N LYS A 526 20.28 -29.91 30.99
CA LYS A 526 19.53 -31.11 31.26
C LYS A 526 19.82 -32.25 30.29
N SER A 527 20.89 -32.14 29.51
CA SER A 527 21.39 -33.13 28.55
C SER A 527 20.52 -33.37 27.30
N TYR A 528 19.64 -32.44 26.96
CA TYR A 528 18.97 -32.47 25.65
C TYR A 528 19.89 -31.89 24.58
N ASN A 529 20.15 -32.64 23.52
CA ASN A 529 21.15 -32.28 22.50
C ASN A 529 20.55 -31.88 21.16
N ASP A 530 19.40 -32.43 20.79
CA ASP A 530 18.77 -32.12 19.51
C ASP A 530 17.74 -30.98 19.68
N LEU A 531 18.25 -29.75 19.76
CA LEU A 531 17.48 -28.57 20.05
C LEU A 531 17.20 -27.79 18.77
N PHE A 532 15.94 -27.38 18.63
CA PHE A 532 15.46 -26.58 17.51
C PHE A 532 15.09 -25.17 17.97
N VAL A 533 15.52 -24.19 17.19
CA VAL A 533 15.05 -22.79 17.23
C VAL A 533 14.78 -22.36 15.80
N GLY A 534 13.54 -22.08 15.47
CA GLY A 534 13.17 -21.73 14.11
C GLY A 534 11.66 -21.65 13.91
N TYR A 535 11.25 -21.67 12.68
CA TYR A 535 9.84 -21.70 12.31
C TYR A 535 9.52 -22.82 11.34
N VAL A 536 8.24 -23.21 11.30
CA VAL A 536 7.73 -24.22 10.37
C VAL A 536 7.01 -23.50 9.24
N GLY A 537 7.53 -23.61 8.03
CA GLY A 537 6.92 -23.04 6.83
C GLY A 537 5.65 -23.78 6.42
N MET A 538 4.92 -23.20 5.41
CA MET A 538 3.70 -23.81 4.86
C MET A 538 3.88 -25.20 4.29
N GLU A 539 5.09 -25.52 3.87
CA GLU A 539 5.46 -26.82 3.30
C GLU A 539 5.83 -27.84 4.37
N GLY A 540 5.70 -27.42 5.64
CA GLY A 540 6.06 -28.23 6.77
C GLY A 540 7.55 -28.46 6.98
N LEU A 541 8.36 -27.70 6.29
CA LEU A 541 9.80 -27.71 6.50
C LEU A 541 10.15 -26.85 7.72
N GLN A 542 11.08 -27.34 8.54
CA GLN A 542 11.68 -26.55 9.59
C GLN A 542 12.75 -25.64 9.00
N TYR A 543 12.65 -24.36 9.32
CA TYR A 543 13.64 -23.35 8.94
C TYR A 543 14.35 -22.86 10.20
N PRO A 544 15.68 -23.09 10.33
CA PRO A 544 16.45 -22.52 11.42
C PRO A 544 16.45 -20.98 11.33
N VAL A 545 16.66 -20.34 12.46
CA VAL A 545 16.87 -18.89 12.51
C VAL A 545 18.32 -18.63 12.11
N GLU A 546 18.52 -18.00 10.94
CA GLU A 546 19.85 -17.72 10.39
C GLU A 546 20.25 -16.25 10.57
N ASN A 547 19.29 -15.35 10.52
CA ASN A 547 19.53 -13.91 10.57
C ASN A 547 18.53 -13.19 11.50
N GLU A 548 18.75 -11.88 11.75
CA GLU A 548 17.87 -11.10 12.62
C GLU A 548 16.44 -11.00 12.10
N GLN A 549 16.24 -11.01 10.79
CA GLN A 549 14.91 -10.92 10.19
C GLN A 549 14.06 -12.15 10.51
N ASP A 550 14.67 -13.33 10.61
CA ASP A 550 13.96 -14.55 10.93
C ASP A 550 13.33 -14.51 12.34
N TRP A 551 13.93 -13.75 13.27
CA TRP A 551 13.39 -13.53 14.59
C TRP A 551 12.08 -12.75 14.61
N ALA A 552 11.76 -12.04 13.57
CA ALA A 552 10.49 -11.33 13.41
C ALA A 552 9.33 -12.26 13.00
N ASN A 553 9.57 -13.53 12.71
CA ASN A 553 8.51 -14.47 12.35
C ASN A 553 7.59 -14.77 13.53
N CYS A 554 6.29 -14.62 13.37
CA CYS A 554 5.31 -14.79 14.44
C CYS A 554 5.15 -16.24 14.91
N TRP A 555 5.60 -17.23 14.13
CA TRP A 555 5.50 -18.67 14.43
C TRP A 555 6.82 -19.28 14.91
N LEU A 556 7.69 -18.47 15.45
CA LEU A 556 8.94 -18.97 16.01
C LEU A 556 8.70 -19.91 17.18
N SER A 557 9.42 -21.03 17.16
CA SER A 557 9.38 -22.06 18.18
C SER A 557 10.79 -22.42 18.66
N CYS A 558 10.90 -22.83 19.93
CA CYS A 558 12.13 -23.29 20.53
C CYS A 558 11.85 -24.56 21.37
N GLY A 559 12.61 -25.61 21.16
CA GLY A 559 12.41 -26.85 21.91
C GLY A 559 13.30 -28.02 21.47
N ILE A 560 12.82 -29.24 21.72
CA ILE A 560 13.53 -30.48 21.45
C ILE A 560 13.03 -31.07 20.14
N ASN A 561 13.95 -31.33 19.20
CA ASN A 561 13.64 -31.97 17.94
C ASN A 561 13.59 -33.49 18.10
N LEU A 562 12.58 -34.13 17.53
CA LEU A 562 12.38 -35.56 17.52
C LEU A 562 12.37 -36.05 16.06
N LYS A 563 12.45 -37.35 15.83
CA LYS A 563 12.55 -37.90 14.48
C LYS A 563 11.40 -37.49 13.55
N ASP A 564 10.18 -37.47 14.05
CA ASP A 564 8.94 -37.19 13.32
C ASP A 564 8.14 -36.00 13.90
N ARG A 565 8.57 -35.47 15.04
CA ARG A 565 7.89 -34.41 15.80
C ARG A 565 8.90 -33.47 16.45
N PHE A 566 8.41 -32.42 17.06
CA PHE A 566 9.18 -31.61 18.00
C PHE A 566 8.30 -31.17 19.17
N VAL A 567 8.91 -31.08 20.33
CA VAL A 567 8.28 -30.55 21.55
C VAL A 567 8.85 -29.18 21.80
N ALA A 568 7.99 -28.18 21.75
CA ALA A 568 8.47 -26.78 21.74
C ALA A 568 7.51 -25.80 22.40
N VAL A 569 8.07 -24.67 22.80
CA VAL A 569 7.33 -23.44 23.03
C VAL A 569 7.27 -22.62 21.74
N SER A 570 6.10 -22.09 21.43
CA SER A 570 5.92 -21.02 20.44
C SER A 570 5.47 -19.76 21.15
N VAL A 571 6.06 -18.64 20.79
CA VAL A 571 5.70 -17.32 21.32
C VAL A 571 5.36 -16.43 20.14
N ALA A 572 4.08 -16.06 20.03
CA ALA A 572 3.55 -15.20 18.98
C ALA A 572 2.86 -13.98 19.58
N GLY A 573 2.95 -12.85 18.89
CA GLY A 573 2.15 -11.66 19.20
C GLY A 573 0.82 -11.66 18.44
N ASN A 574 -0.19 -10.97 18.97
CA ASN A 574 -1.44 -10.67 18.29
C ASN A 574 -2.06 -9.37 18.83
N LYS A 575 -3.16 -8.90 18.23
CA LYS A 575 -3.85 -7.66 18.67
C LYS A 575 -4.38 -7.72 20.10
N GLU A 576 -4.62 -8.93 20.63
CA GLU A 576 -5.21 -9.18 21.94
C GLU A 576 -4.13 -9.46 23.01
N GLY A 577 -2.86 -9.45 22.61
CA GLY A 577 -1.71 -9.75 23.47
C GLY A 577 -0.83 -10.86 22.91
N ASN A 578 0.24 -11.16 23.64
CA ASN A 578 1.19 -12.18 23.22
C ASN A 578 0.70 -13.55 23.64
N THR A 579 0.79 -14.53 22.75
CA THR A 579 0.40 -15.90 23.00
C THR A 579 1.64 -16.77 23.22
N ILE A 580 1.67 -17.50 24.34
CA ILE A 580 2.69 -18.52 24.61
C ILE A 580 2.00 -19.88 24.52
N GLU A 581 2.49 -20.73 23.64
CA GLU A 581 1.98 -22.09 23.47
C GLU A 581 3.12 -23.09 23.68
N VAL A 582 2.89 -24.10 24.51
CA VAL A 582 3.83 -25.22 24.71
C VAL A 582 3.14 -26.50 24.29
N GLY A 583 3.79 -27.33 23.50
CA GLY A 583 3.18 -28.57 23.05
C GLY A 583 4.02 -29.39 22.10
N VAL A 584 3.41 -30.46 21.58
CA VAL A 584 4.01 -31.36 20.61
C VAL A 584 3.45 -31.09 19.23
N ARG A 585 4.34 -30.90 18.23
CA ARG A 585 3.98 -30.80 16.83
C ARG A 585 4.57 -31.91 16.01
N ARG A 586 3.79 -32.44 15.07
CA ARG A 586 4.30 -33.35 14.06
C ARG A 586 5.04 -32.58 12.97
N HIS A 587 6.09 -33.21 12.42
CA HIS A 587 6.69 -32.70 11.17
C HIS A 587 5.71 -32.94 10.04
N PRO A 588 5.36 -31.92 9.26
CA PRO A 588 4.32 -32.00 8.24
C PRO A 588 4.65 -32.84 7.01
N LYS A 589 5.75 -33.58 7.00
CA LYS A 589 6.15 -34.46 5.89
C LYS A 589 5.30 -35.74 5.75
N GLN A 590 4.45 -36.05 6.71
CA GLN A 590 3.59 -37.23 6.62
C GLN A 590 2.18 -36.83 6.19
N ASN A 591 1.77 -37.38 5.06
CA ASN A 591 0.52 -37.16 4.33
C ASN A 591 -0.77 -37.62 5.05
N SER A 592 -0.95 -37.38 6.32
CA SER A 592 -2.24 -37.66 6.95
C SER A 592 -2.99 -36.34 7.23
N ILE A 593 -4.02 -36.12 6.45
CA ILE A 593 -4.94 -34.95 6.52
C ILE A 593 -5.72 -34.88 7.85
N ASN A 594 -5.61 -35.90 8.71
CA ASN A 594 -6.45 -36.07 9.90
C ASN A 594 -5.73 -35.91 11.23
N ASP A 595 -4.44 -35.63 11.27
CA ASP A 595 -3.71 -35.49 12.53
C ASP A 595 -3.67 -34.04 12.99
N VAL A 596 -4.47 -33.71 13.96
CA VAL A 596 -4.53 -32.41 14.63
C VAL A 596 -3.23 -32.18 15.40
N ASP A 597 -2.54 -31.09 15.15
CA ASP A 597 -1.49 -30.58 16.03
C ASP A 597 -2.08 -30.38 17.43
N VAL A 598 -1.59 -31.08 18.40
CA VAL A 598 -2.08 -30.98 19.78
C VAL A 598 -1.24 -29.94 20.50
N TRP A 599 -1.79 -28.73 20.61
CA TRP A 599 -1.25 -27.69 21.47
C TRP A 599 -1.97 -27.72 22.82
N TYR A 600 -1.28 -28.04 23.88
CA TYR A 600 -1.88 -28.21 25.20
C TYR A 600 -1.91 -26.95 26.06
N PHE A 601 -1.29 -25.86 25.61
CA PHE A 601 -1.25 -24.61 26.36
C PHE A 601 -1.55 -23.44 25.45
N ARG A 602 -2.69 -22.81 25.66
CA ARG A 602 -3.02 -21.54 25.02
C ARG A 602 -3.27 -20.48 26.08
N ASN A 603 -2.68 -19.32 25.90
CA ASN A 603 -2.94 -18.14 26.71
C ASN A 603 -4.36 -17.58 26.46
N LYS A 604 -5.40 -18.43 26.63
CA LYS A 604 -6.80 -18.02 26.60
C LYS A 604 -7.52 -18.74 27.74
N ASN A 605 -7.84 -17.97 28.77
CA ASN A 605 -8.69 -18.38 29.90
C ASN A 605 -8.06 -19.32 30.95
N ASN A 606 -7.51 -18.76 32.00
CA ASN A 606 -7.21 -19.37 33.31
C ASN A 606 -6.02 -20.30 33.45
N ASP A 607 -5.05 -20.30 32.55
CA ASP A 607 -3.85 -21.13 32.74
C ASP A 607 -2.72 -20.35 33.44
N GLU A 608 -1.88 -21.08 34.22
CA GLU A 608 -0.77 -20.53 35.02
C GLU A 608 0.27 -19.68 34.24
N LEU A 609 0.24 -19.72 32.90
CA LEU A 609 1.05 -18.88 32.03
C LEU A 609 0.35 -17.55 31.65
N CYS A 610 -0.92 -17.36 31.98
CA CYS A 610 -1.72 -16.21 31.58
C CYS A 610 -1.38 -14.91 32.29
N ASP A 611 -0.84 -14.95 33.48
CA ASP A 611 -0.45 -13.77 34.26
C ASP A 611 0.83 -13.08 33.76
N LEU A 612 1.45 -13.62 32.71
CA LEU A 612 2.72 -13.18 32.18
C LEU A 612 2.51 -12.44 30.87
N SER A 613 1.93 -11.26 30.96
CA SER A 613 1.81 -10.35 29.83
C SER A 613 3.20 -9.96 29.31
N LEU A 614 3.45 -10.18 28.04
CA LEU A 614 4.69 -9.78 27.38
C LEU A 614 4.91 -8.26 27.40
N SER A 615 3.82 -7.49 27.59
CA SER A 615 3.84 -6.05 27.76
C SER A 615 4.56 -5.56 29.02
N ASN A 616 4.73 -6.43 30.03
CA ASN A 616 5.23 -6.06 31.36
C ASN A 616 6.69 -6.49 31.66
N ASN A 617 7.56 -6.66 30.66
CA ASN A 617 8.94 -7.11 30.85
C ASN A 617 9.13 -8.55 31.40
N ASN A 618 8.05 -9.30 31.60
CA ASN A 618 8.07 -10.61 32.24
C ASN A 618 8.62 -11.75 31.36
N LEU A 619 8.77 -11.55 30.04
CA LEU A 619 9.41 -12.53 29.14
C LEU A 619 10.84 -12.94 29.58
N LEU A 620 11.48 -12.12 30.38
CA LEU A 620 12.84 -12.35 30.86
C LEU A 620 12.88 -12.92 32.26
N SER A 621 11.73 -13.23 32.90
CA SER A 621 11.74 -13.78 34.24
C SER A 621 12.27 -15.23 34.21
N SER A 622 13.19 -15.52 35.13
CA SER A 622 13.70 -16.90 35.32
C SER A 622 12.55 -17.87 35.61
N GLU A 623 11.54 -17.43 36.32
CA GLU A 623 10.35 -18.19 36.67
C GLU A 623 9.54 -18.63 35.46
N LEU A 624 9.29 -17.71 34.48
CA LEU A 624 8.61 -18.07 33.22
C LEU A 624 9.43 -19.10 32.43
N CYS A 625 10.74 -18.88 32.34
CA CYS A 625 11.64 -19.78 31.65
C CYS A 625 11.60 -21.18 32.27
N ASP A 626 11.61 -21.31 33.62
CA ASP A 626 11.54 -22.59 34.33
C ASP A 626 10.20 -23.29 34.12
N LYS A 627 9.08 -22.55 34.15
CA LYS A 627 7.75 -23.08 33.85
C LYS A 627 7.67 -23.64 32.42
N ILE A 628 8.18 -22.89 31.43
CA ILE A 628 8.21 -23.34 30.03
C ILE A 628 9.06 -24.61 29.87
N VAL A 629 10.26 -24.60 30.42
CA VAL A 629 11.17 -25.76 30.36
C VAL A 629 10.53 -26.99 31.01
N GLY A 630 9.90 -26.81 32.19
CA GLY A 630 9.18 -27.88 32.87
C GLY A 630 8.05 -28.49 32.01
N LYS A 631 7.31 -27.67 31.31
CA LYS A 631 6.26 -28.15 30.41
C LYS A 631 6.80 -28.83 29.15
N ILE A 632 7.89 -28.34 28.57
CA ILE A 632 8.57 -29.05 27.47
C ILE A 632 9.01 -30.43 27.92
N GLU A 633 9.59 -30.58 29.13
CA GLU A 633 10.00 -31.87 29.68
C GLU A 633 8.83 -32.81 29.97
N GLU A 634 7.71 -32.27 30.47
CA GLU A 634 6.48 -33.03 30.69
C GLU A 634 5.99 -33.67 29.38
N PHE A 635 5.77 -32.84 28.33
CA PHE A 635 5.35 -33.32 27.01
C PHE A 635 6.37 -34.25 26.34
N TYR A 636 7.66 -34.02 26.55
CA TYR A 636 8.69 -34.89 26.01
C TYR A 636 8.62 -36.31 26.67
N LYS A 637 8.41 -36.38 27.97
CA LYS A 637 8.25 -37.64 28.69
C LYS A 637 6.99 -38.38 28.27
N ASP A 638 5.88 -37.68 28.17
CA ASP A 638 4.61 -38.27 27.74
C ASP A 638 4.73 -38.83 26.31
N TYR A 639 5.40 -38.08 25.41
CA TYR A 639 5.65 -38.54 24.05
C TYR A 639 6.51 -39.82 24.01
N LEU A 640 7.57 -39.94 24.83
CA LEU A 640 8.41 -41.13 24.86
C LEU A 640 7.62 -42.34 25.32
N VAL A 641 6.73 -42.21 26.30
CA VAL A 641 5.86 -43.31 26.79
C VAL A 641 4.92 -43.76 25.66
N GLU A 642 4.28 -42.85 24.95
CA GLU A 642 3.43 -43.19 23.81
C GLU A 642 4.20 -43.87 22.67
N TYR A 643 5.42 -43.39 22.38
CA TYR A 643 6.26 -43.92 21.32
C TYR A 643 6.78 -45.33 21.62
N GLU A 644 7.16 -45.61 22.87
CA GLU A 644 7.55 -46.97 23.32
C GLU A 644 6.38 -47.97 23.23
N VAL A 645 5.16 -47.54 23.51
CA VAL A 645 3.94 -48.34 23.34
C VAL A 645 3.67 -48.66 21.86
N VAL A 646 3.90 -47.73 20.97
CA VAL A 646 3.71 -47.94 19.52
C VAL A 646 4.74 -48.91 18.96
N LEU A 647 6.03 -48.72 19.30
CA LEU A 647 7.10 -49.63 18.88
C LEU A 647 6.88 -51.06 19.38
N ASN A 648 6.47 -51.22 20.65
CA ASN A 648 6.16 -52.54 21.23
C ASN A 648 4.94 -53.22 20.60
N ASN A 649 4.04 -52.44 19.93
CA ASN A 649 2.89 -53.01 19.23
C ASN A 649 3.20 -53.31 17.75
N GLU A 650 4.15 -52.60 17.13
CA GLU A 650 4.61 -52.91 15.77
C GLU A 650 5.50 -54.18 15.73
N ASP A 651 6.29 -54.43 16.78
CA ASP A 651 7.08 -55.68 16.91
C ASP A 651 6.21 -56.90 17.21
N LYS A 652 4.92 -56.70 17.52
CA LYS A 652 3.96 -57.79 17.80
C LYS A 652 2.96 -58.04 16.67
N SER A 653 3.00 -57.23 15.60
CA SER A 653 2.19 -57.37 14.38
C SER A 653 3.03 -57.88 13.21
#